data_7220b9bdd75e7a10852c1300d8575e85
#
_entry.id   7220b9bdd75e7a10852c1300d8575e85
#
_cell.length_a   1.000
_cell.length_b   1.000
_cell.length_c   1.000
_cell.angle_alpha   90.00
_cell.angle_beta   90.00
_cell.angle_gamma   90.00
#
_symmetry.space_group_name_H-M   'P 1'
#
loop_
_entity.id
_entity.type
_entity.pdbx_description
1 polymer ?
#
loop_
_entity_poly.entity_id
_entity_poly.type
_entity_poly.pdbx_seq_one_letter_code
_entity_poly.pdbx_strand_id
1 'polypeptide(L)'
;MGSGRTYGWAVVATVTTILAAITSVPATPTGPAEAVGPAPGRGTYGASAAQGSSRAYGVTAAQGSSRAYGVTAAQGSSRTHGASTAQSPSRAYGASTPHSPSRSYPVSVELASLTPAVIRQGGELRISGRVTNTSGRRLGPAHIGVRIGAAGAIDTRGGLSTVARRTPLTRADGPEVAGRAARLAALPTGAERGFRLTVPVPDLELDDAGAYALTVNVVREGGAGAGTVLGLTRTHLSAYPDATRLEPLRTTVLWPVLDAPRMEALTLRTQDSVLPVFRDDELTAAFGPGGRLRRLVEMGKGKPVTWVLDPDLIVQARAMAAGYRVARTPGDSDPQEATEGEGGETAADWLAALRAAVRGREVIALPFADPDLASLARGGGAPLTGLLRGASRTGRSVVDRALGVHARTGVGWPAGGELDDGIARYAKELGLDTVLASGAGVASEGELVSEGATDDGAVSLEGGTTALRYDAAIAAQLFASHPAAGAAGEPARLLLRQRLLAETLTAARELPYARRELVMVPPRRMSLAVARVLLTVVAEGRKAGWLEPAGFAAALRKPTAGRLRGFDGYPLARHASELPPARLAAVVRDRRRMRALAKVLSDARATAASVRAALARSVATAWRADQSGAASYQQGVSRYLTASIASVRLVPKSMVVVAGGSATIPVTVDNGLQQDLTGVELRVLSSRPERLNARDRAMPVRASRAVSRTVRIRVKAYANGPVRLTAQLYTTADGLPWGAPMTFTADVRSAPSGAVIFVLGGTALIVLAAAFRPRRARRR
;
A
#
# COMPACT_ATOMS: atom_id res chain seq x y z
N MET A 1 55.25 -33.94 -20.90
CA MET A 1 54.91 -35.18 -20.19
C MET A 1 53.48 -35.01 -19.69
N GLY A 2 52.51 -35.54 -20.26
CA GLY A 2 52.06 -36.81 -20.74
C GLY A 2 50.64 -36.94 -20.23
N SER A 3 49.74 -36.92 -21.12
CA SER A 3 48.71 -37.89 -21.57
C SER A 3 47.56 -38.08 -20.55
N GLY A 4 46.30 -38.01 -20.87
CA GLY A 4 45.55 -38.31 -22.07
C GLY A 4 44.38 -39.24 -21.77
N ARG A 5 43.29 -39.03 -22.50
CA ARG A 5 42.16 -39.92 -22.89
C ARG A 5 40.80 -39.64 -22.28
N THR A 6 39.96 -38.95 -22.98
CA THR A 6 38.84 -39.25 -23.93
C THR A 6 38.22 -40.66 -23.84
N TYR A 7 36.88 -40.65 -23.68
CA TYR A 7 35.82 -41.50 -24.28
C TYR A 7 34.51 -40.87 -23.89
N GLY A 8 33.70 -40.36 -24.63
CA GLY A 8 32.99 -40.37 -25.88
C GLY A 8 32.10 -41.62 -26.10
N TRP A 9 30.76 -41.46 -25.99
CA TRP A 9 29.78 -42.21 -26.75
C TRP A 9 28.52 -41.40 -26.96
N ALA A 10 28.26 -41.13 -28.24
CA ALA A 10 27.04 -40.62 -28.79
C ALA A 10 26.14 -41.81 -29.22
N VAL A 11 24.84 -41.69 -29.09
CA VAL A 11 23.84 -42.44 -29.88
C VAL A 11 22.67 -41.47 -30.09
N VAL A 12 22.57 -40.82 -31.22
CA VAL A 12 21.87 -41.03 -32.47
C VAL A 12 20.37 -41.27 -32.33
N ALA A 13 19.68 -40.30 -32.92
CA ALA A 13 18.27 -40.15 -33.18
C ALA A 13 17.58 -41.31 -33.93
N THR A 14 16.28 -41.45 -33.76
CA THR A 14 15.42 -41.79 -34.90
C THR A 14 14.04 -41.13 -34.75
N VAL A 15 13.74 -40.32 -35.76
CA VAL A 15 12.48 -39.75 -36.15
C VAL A 15 11.56 -40.82 -36.69
N THR A 16 10.30 -40.85 -36.33
CA THR A 16 9.26 -41.42 -37.20
C THR A 16 7.97 -40.62 -37.10
N THR A 17 7.73 -39.87 -38.15
CA THR A 17 6.51 -39.21 -38.54
C THR A 17 5.50 -40.23 -39.02
N ILE A 18 4.27 -40.20 -38.54
CA ILE A 18 3.12 -40.75 -39.29
C ILE A 18 1.95 -39.73 -39.20
N LEU A 19 1.55 -39.31 -40.38
CA LEU A 19 0.46 -38.44 -40.81
C LEU A 19 -0.77 -39.31 -41.13
N ALA A 20 -1.97 -38.90 -40.69
CA ALA A 20 -3.28 -39.14 -41.36
C ALA A 20 -4.32 -38.44 -40.48
N ALA A 21 -4.94 -37.37 -40.83
CA ALA A 21 -5.79 -36.96 -41.96
C ALA A 21 -7.22 -37.54 -41.87
N ILE A 22 -8.15 -36.57 -42.00
CA ILE A 22 -9.55 -36.69 -42.52
C ILE A 22 -10.60 -37.05 -41.45
N THR A 23 -11.72 -36.33 -41.23
CA THR A 23 -12.61 -35.49 -42.08
C THR A 23 -13.64 -34.74 -41.26
N SER A 24 -13.92 -33.55 -41.66
CA SER A 24 -15.15 -32.85 -42.12
C SER A 24 -16.27 -32.56 -41.12
N VAL A 25 -16.54 -31.37 -40.84
CA VAL A 25 -17.58 -30.35 -41.15
C VAL A 25 -18.84 -30.93 -41.87
N PRO A 26 -20.10 -30.41 -41.72
CA PRO A 26 -20.54 -29.07 -41.34
C PRO A 26 -21.88 -29.01 -40.55
N ALA A 27 -22.32 -27.87 -40.12
CA ALA A 27 -23.47 -27.11 -40.63
C ALA A 27 -24.07 -26.16 -39.58
N THR A 28 -24.04 -24.92 -39.89
CA THR A 28 -25.06 -23.91 -39.58
C THR A 28 -26.28 -24.18 -40.46
N PRO A 29 -27.48 -23.59 -40.26
CA PRO A 29 -27.64 -22.15 -40.15
C PRO A 29 -28.90 -21.62 -39.38
N THR A 30 -28.99 -20.30 -39.38
CA THR A 30 -30.15 -19.40 -39.47
C THR A 30 -30.90 -19.02 -38.19
N GLY A 31 -30.83 -17.71 -37.94
CA GLY A 31 -31.84 -16.91 -37.24
C GLY A 31 -33.09 -16.65 -38.15
N PRO A 32 -33.88 -15.61 -37.98
CA PRO A 32 -33.89 -14.45 -37.10
C PRO A 32 -35.26 -14.07 -36.51
N ALA A 33 -35.37 -12.82 -36.01
CA ALA A 33 -36.60 -12.02 -35.83
C ALA A 33 -37.37 -12.25 -34.53
N GLU A 34 -37.95 -11.31 -33.84
CA GLU A 34 -38.25 -9.89 -34.07
C GLU A 34 -38.73 -9.28 -32.74
N ALA A 35 -38.61 -8.00 -32.67
CA ALA A 35 -39.08 -7.11 -31.62
C ALA A 35 -40.59 -7.17 -31.38
N VAL A 36 -41.03 -6.82 -30.16
CA VAL A 36 -42.17 -5.91 -29.88
C VAL A 36 -42.18 -5.52 -28.38
N GLY A 37 -41.99 -4.25 -28.03
CA GLY A 37 -42.57 -3.66 -26.83
C GLY A 37 -44.05 -3.28 -27.09
N PRO A 38 -44.80 -2.70 -26.19
CA PRO A 38 -44.48 -1.65 -25.23
C PRO A 38 -45.15 -1.78 -23.84
N ALA A 39 -44.84 -0.82 -22.95
CA ALA A 39 -45.57 -0.49 -21.72
C ALA A 39 -46.97 0.08 -22.05
N PRO A 40 -47.89 0.43 -21.08
CA PRO A 40 -47.70 0.79 -19.68
C PRO A 40 -48.84 0.30 -18.73
N GLY A 41 -48.74 0.59 -17.43
CA GLY A 41 -49.88 0.44 -16.56
C GLY A 41 -49.63 0.79 -15.07
N ARG A 42 -50.11 1.94 -14.67
CA ARG A 42 -50.22 2.41 -13.28
C ARG A 42 -51.16 1.54 -12.43
N GLY A 43 -50.89 1.42 -11.15
CA GLY A 43 -51.81 0.92 -10.14
C GLY A 43 -51.32 1.20 -8.73
N THR A 44 -51.84 2.23 -8.15
CA THR A 44 -51.81 2.61 -6.71
C THR A 44 -52.67 1.65 -5.87
N TYR A 45 -52.35 1.61 -4.58
CA TYR A 45 -53.06 1.28 -3.34
C TYR A 45 -52.14 0.43 -2.47
N GLY A 46 -51.92 0.65 -1.17
CA GLY A 46 -52.66 1.30 -0.14
C GLY A 46 -52.06 0.75 1.16
N ALA A 47 -51.92 1.62 2.15
CA ALA A 47 -51.41 1.37 3.46
C ALA A 47 -52.18 0.32 4.26
N SER A 48 -51.50 -0.42 5.14
CA SER A 48 -52.07 -0.82 6.42
C SER A 48 -50.97 -1.05 7.45
N ALA A 49 -51.14 -0.37 8.58
CA ALA A 49 -50.36 -0.45 9.78
C ALA A 49 -50.77 -1.67 10.61
N ALA A 50 -49.82 -2.28 11.28
CA ALA A 50 -50.07 -3.10 12.46
C ALA A 50 -49.02 -2.84 13.53
N GLN A 51 -49.49 -2.33 14.66
CA GLN A 51 -48.78 -2.11 15.92
C GLN A 51 -48.46 -3.45 16.60
N GLY A 52 -47.35 -3.50 17.31
CA GLY A 52 -46.99 -4.59 18.20
C GLY A 52 -45.94 -4.17 19.23
N SER A 53 -46.45 -3.71 20.30
CA SER A 53 -45.99 -3.49 21.69
C SER A 53 -44.58 -3.94 22.12
N SER A 54 -43.96 -2.97 22.76
CA SER A 54 -42.77 -2.96 23.60
C SER A 54 -42.90 -3.77 24.90
N ARG A 55 -41.81 -4.32 25.37
CA ARG A 55 -41.56 -4.53 26.80
C ARG A 55 -40.13 -4.10 27.15
N ALA A 56 -40.10 -3.05 27.97
CA ALA A 56 -38.90 -2.56 28.65
C ALA A 56 -38.64 -3.41 29.92
N TYR A 57 -37.37 -3.68 30.18
CA TYR A 57 -36.91 -4.00 31.53
C TYR A 57 -35.93 -2.93 31.98
N GLY A 58 -36.33 -2.20 33.00
CA GLY A 58 -35.53 -1.23 33.72
C GLY A 58 -34.57 -1.94 34.70
N VAL A 59 -33.38 -1.36 34.85
CA VAL A 59 -32.51 -1.61 36.00
C VAL A 59 -32.12 -0.25 36.59
N THR A 60 -32.34 -0.18 37.89
CA THR A 60 -32.28 0.90 38.83
C THR A 60 -30.92 1.53 39.01
N ALA A 61 -30.91 2.86 39.14
CA ALA A 61 -29.75 3.65 39.54
C ALA A 61 -29.58 3.66 41.06
N ALA A 62 -28.35 3.59 41.53
CA ALA A 62 -28.00 3.90 42.92
C ALA A 62 -27.30 5.28 42.96
N GLN A 63 -27.86 6.14 43.80
CA GLN A 63 -27.35 7.49 44.10
C GLN A 63 -26.19 7.40 45.12
N GLY A 64 -25.15 8.17 44.88
CA GLY A 64 -24.07 8.46 45.83
C GLY A 64 -23.81 9.95 45.89
N SER A 65 -24.07 10.52 47.04
CA SER A 65 -23.94 11.93 47.39
C SER A 65 -22.50 12.40 47.50
N SER A 66 -22.19 13.62 47.05
CA SER A 66 -20.96 14.32 47.42
C SER A 66 -21.18 15.80 47.66
N ARG A 67 -20.52 16.25 48.69
CA ARG A 67 -20.60 17.57 49.34
C ARG A 67 -19.95 18.67 48.51
N ALA A 68 -20.63 19.81 48.47
CA ALA A 68 -20.10 21.09 48.03
C ALA A 68 -19.28 21.77 49.13
N TYR A 69 -18.18 22.40 48.75
CA TYR A 69 -17.57 23.49 49.51
C TYR A 69 -17.61 24.75 48.67
N GLY A 70 -18.32 25.73 49.16
CA GLY A 70 -18.35 27.07 48.62
C GLY A 70 -17.19 27.91 49.16
N VAL A 71 -16.69 28.81 48.34
CA VAL A 71 -15.92 29.99 48.78
C VAL A 71 -16.42 31.20 48.02
N THR A 72 -16.64 32.21 48.77
CA THR A 72 -17.32 33.48 48.56
C THR A 72 -16.62 34.43 47.59
N ALA A 73 -17.40 35.26 46.96
CA ALA A 73 -17.07 36.36 46.07
C ALA A 73 -16.39 37.54 46.80
N ALA A 74 -15.47 38.21 46.07
CA ALA A 74 -15.15 39.62 46.33
C ALA A 74 -15.26 40.38 45.00
N GLN A 75 -16.11 41.39 44.99
CA GLN A 75 -16.32 42.34 43.90
C GLN A 75 -15.15 43.32 43.79
N GLY A 76 -14.69 43.55 42.57
CA GLY A 76 -13.78 44.62 42.23
C GLY A 76 -14.01 45.08 40.79
N SER A 77 -14.64 46.23 40.68
CA SER A 77 -14.95 46.93 39.43
C SER A 77 -13.69 47.57 38.83
N SER A 78 -13.40 47.34 37.53
CA SER A 78 -12.75 48.37 36.70
C SER A 78 -12.87 48.04 35.21
N ARG A 79 -13.42 49.00 34.58
CA ARG A 79 -13.41 49.52 33.19
C ARG A 79 -12.85 48.62 32.04
N THR A 80 -13.76 48.45 31.11
CA THR A 80 -13.69 48.04 29.71
C THR A 80 -12.58 48.68 28.92
N HIS A 81 -11.75 47.81 28.28
CA HIS A 81 -11.17 48.07 26.98
C HIS A 81 -11.45 46.84 26.15
N GLY A 82 -12.22 47.02 25.07
CA GLY A 82 -12.58 45.95 24.16
C GLY A 82 -11.35 45.44 23.39
N ALA A 83 -11.05 44.19 23.59
CA ALA A 83 -10.21 43.42 22.66
C ALA A 83 -11.13 42.48 21.90
N SER A 84 -11.30 42.76 20.62
CA SER A 84 -11.97 41.91 19.67
C SER A 84 -11.18 40.59 19.54
N THR A 85 -11.67 39.51 20.11
CA THR A 85 -11.14 38.18 19.83
C THR A 85 -11.65 37.76 18.46
N ALA A 86 -10.81 37.96 17.44
CA ALA A 86 -10.98 37.32 16.18
C ALA A 86 -10.76 35.81 16.36
N GLN A 87 -11.83 35.05 16.39
CA GLN A 87 -11.79 33.61 16.22
C GLN A 87 -11.32 33.31 14.81
N SER A 88 -10.10 32.87 14.67
CA SER A 88 -9.59 32.31 13.41
C SER A 88 -10.15 30.89 13.25
N PRO A 89 -10.88 30.60 12.16
CA PRO A 89 -11.26 29.23 11.87
C PRO A 89 -10.02 28.46 11.40
N SER A 90 -9.59 27.47 12.17
CA SER A 90 -8.62 26.47 11.75
C SER A 90 -9.19 25.71 10.54
N ARG A 91 -8.74 26.07 9.35
CA ARG A 91 -9.04 25.34 8.13
C ARG A 91 -8.10 24.14 8.03
N ALA A 92 -8.68 22.97 8.26
CA ALA A 92 -8.09 21.71 7.84
C ALA A 92 -7.66 21.79 6.37
N TYR A 93 -6.39 21.47 6.08
CA TYR A 93 -5.94 21.17 4.73
C TYR A 93 -6.55 19.83 4.29
N GLY A 94 -7.84 19.83 4.03
CA GLY A 94 -8.49 18.80 3.26
C GLY A 94 -8.04 18.95 1.80
N ALA A 95 -7.60 17.87 1.17
CA ALA A 95 -7.46 17.79 -0.25
C ALA A 95 -8.84 18.00 -0.89
N SER A 96 -9.18 19.26 -1.11
CA SER A 96 -10.35 19.64 -1.90
C SER A 96 -10.01 19.32 -3.34
N THR A 97 -10.68 18.33 -3.91
CA THR A 97 -10.88 18.28 -5.35
C THR A 97 -11.32 19.68 -5.81
N PRO A 98 -10.72 20.25 -6.87
CA PRO A 98 -11.07 21.56 -7.34
C PRO A 98 -12.42 21.50 -8.08
N HIS A 99 -13.51 21.55 -7.33
CA HIS A 99 -14.83 21.86 -7.85
C HIS A 99 -15.36 23.08 -7.10
N SER A 100 -14.76 24.23 -7.41
CA SER A 100 -15.48 25.50 -7.27
C SER A 100 -16.32 25.68 -8.53
N PRO A 101 -17.58 26.20 -8.43
CA PRO A 101 -18.31 26.65 -9.59
C PRO A 101 -17.58 27.90 -10.13
N SER A 102 -16.54 27.68 -10.90
CA SER A 102 -15.95 28.69 -11.73
C SER A 102 -17.04 29.17 -12.68
N ARG A 103 -17.24 30.48 -12.81
CA ARG A 103 -17.85 31.00 -14.04
C ARG A 103 -17.11 30.31 -15.17
N SER A 104 -17.76 29.34 -15.79
CA SER A 104 -17.14 28.59 -16.87
C SER A 104 -16.94 29.58 -18.00
N TYR A 105 -15.69 29.96 -18.22
CA TYR A 105 -15.36 30.74 -19.38
C TYR A 105 -15.75 29.94 -20.64
N PRO A 106 -16.24 30.63 -21.69
CA PRO A 106 -16.61 29.95 -22.94
C PRO A 106 -15.41 29.38 -23.71
N VAL A 107 -14.17 29.69 -23.28
CA VAL A 107 -12.94 29.17 -23.89
C VAL A 107 -12.07 28.54 -22.79
N SER A 108 -11.67 27.28 -23.02
CA SER A 108 -10.59 26.63 -22.26
C SER A 108 -9.23 27.03 -22.84
N VAL A 109 -8.27 27.35 -21.99
CA VAL A 109 -6.89 27.72 -22.37
C VAL A 109 -5.94 26.72 -21.70
N GLU A 110 -5.22 25.95 -22.50
CA GLU A 110 -4.23 24.98 -22.05
C GLU A 110 -2.84 25.38 -22.53
N LEU A 111 -1.86 25.39 -21.59
CA LEU A 111 -0.46 25.66 -21.91
C LEU A 111 0.26 24.34 -22.22
N ALA A 112 0.91 24.26 -23.37
CA ALA A 112 1.71 23.10 -23.78
C ALA A 112 3.20 23.31 -23.50
N SER A 113 3.73 24.53 -23.70
CA SER A 113 5.12 24.85 -23.38
C SER A 113 5.30 26.25 -22.85
N LEU A 114 6.30 26.41 -22.00
CA LEU A 114 6.81 27.67 -21.51
C LEU A 114 8.34 27.57 -21.43
N THR A 115 9.03 28.34 -22.25
CA THR A 115 10.48 28.26 -22.45
C THR A 115 11.13 29.63 -22.56
N PRO A 116 12.17 29.89 -21.76
CA PRO A 116 12.79 29.03 -20.76
C PRO A 116 11.90 28.81 -19.53
N ALA A 117 12.16 27.74 -18.77
CA ALA A 117 11.41 27.44 -17.55
C ALA A 117 11.72 28.44 -16.41
N VAL A 118 12.94 28.98 -16.43
CA VAL A 118 13.44 30.00 -15.51
C VAL A 118 13.96 31.17 -16.37
N ILE A 119 13.45 32.36 -16.13
CA ILE A 119 13.87 33.57 -16.80
C ILE A 119 15.18 34.08 -16.21
N ARG A 120 16.11 34.42 -17.09
CA ARG A 120 17.32 35.20 -16.81
C ARG A 120 17.25 36.55 -17.52
N GLN A 121 18.25 37.37 -17.35
CA GLN A 121 18.30 38.66 -18.08
C GLN A 121 18.40 38.42 -19.61
N GLY A 122 17.64 39.22 -20.36
CA GLY A 122 17.62 39.15 -21.82
C GLY A 122 16.88 37.94 -22.38
N GLY A 123 16.81 37.87 -23.71
CA GLY A 123 16.16 36.77 -24.42
C GLY A 123 14.63 36.92 -24.54
N GLU A 124 13.97 35.83 -24.83
CA GLU A 124 12.55 35.77 -25.12
C GLU A 124 11.86 34.65 -24.32
N LEU A 125 10.70 34.96 -23.78
CA LEU A 125 9.76 33.96 -23.25
C LEU A 125 8.87 33.46 -24.37
N ARG A 126 8.97 32.19 -24.72
CA ARG A 126 8.10 31.52 -25.69
C ARG A 126 7.04 30.71 -24.98
N ILE A 127 5.78 31.01 -25.27
CA ILE A 127 4.61 30.32 -24.71
C ILE A 127 3.87 29.67 -25.86
N SER A 128 3.54 28.39 -25.74
CA SER A 128 2.63 27.72 -26.66
C SER A 128 1.53 27.00 -25.94
N GLY A 129 0.41 26.86 -26.61
CA GLY A 129 -0.74 26.19 -26.00
C GLY A 129 -1.85 25.97 -27.01
N ARG A 130 -3.01 25.66 -26.47
CA ARG A 130 -4.24 25.39 -27.21
C ARG A 130 -5.40 26.14 -26.57
N VAL A 131 -6.28 26.63 -27.39
CA VAL A 131 -7.57 27.20 -26.97
C VAL A 131 -8.69 26.38 -27.58
N THR A 132 -9.71 26.05 -26.76
CA THR A 132 -10.85 25.25 -27.16
C THR A 132 -12.13 26.00 -26.86
N ASN A 133 -13.01 26.15 -27.84
CA ASN A 133 -14.34 26.71 -27.62
C ASN A 133 -15.24 25.67 -26.94
N THR A 134 -15.46 25.84 -25.66
CA THR A 134 -16.32 24.97 -24.84
C THR A 134 -17.76 25.46 -24.74
N SER A 135 -18.07 26.60 -25.38
CA SER A 135 -19.44 27.13 -25.42
C SER A 135 -20.26 26.46 -26.54
N GLY A 136 -21.56 26.39 -26.36
CA GLY A 136 -22.50 25.85 -27.37
C GLY A 136 -22.68 26.73 -28.62
N ARG A 137 -21.85 27.78 -28.83
CA ARG A 137 -21.99 28.75 -29.92
C ARG A 137 -20.64 29.13 -30.54
N ARG A 138 -20.69 29.57 -31.79
CA ARG A 138 -19.52 30.17 -32.45
C ARG A 138 -19.09 31.46 -31.74
N LEU A 139 -17.81 31.60 -31.48
CA LEU A 139 -17.19 32.78 -30.92
C LEU A 139 -16.61 33.65 -32.05
N GLY A 140 -16.76 34.96 -31.93
CA GLY A 140 -16.16 35.94 -32.86
C GLY A 140 -14.64 36.03 -32.70
N PRO A 141 -14.00 36.93 -33.51
CA PRO A 141 -12.57 37.17 -33.40
C PRO A 141 -12.15 37.55 -31.98
N ALA A 142 -10.95 37.17 -31.61
CA ALA A 142 -10.36 37.38 -30.29
C ALA A 142 -8.84 37.53 -30.43
N HIS A 143 -8.18 37.93 -29.36
CA HIS A 143 -6.73 37.79 -29.24
C HIS A 143 -6.36 37.02 -27.97
N ILE A 144 -5.17 36.46 -27.99
CA ILE A 144 -4.58 35.75 -26.85
C ILE A 144 -3.45 36.64 -26.33
N GLY A 145 -3.61 37.11 -25.10
CA GLY A 145 -2.64 38.02 -24.45
C GLY A 145 -1.95 37.37 -23.26
N VAL A 146 -0.92 38.03 -22.78
CA VAL A 146 -0.13 37.64 -21.61
C VAL A 146 -0.15 38.77 -20.60
N ARG A 147 -0.27 38.43 -19.32
CA ARG A 147 -0.24 39.38 -18.20
C ARG A 147 0.73 38.90 -17.14
N ILE A 148 1.45 39.83 -16.54
CA ILE A 148 2.27 39.62 -15.35
C ILE A 148 1.57 40.24 -14.14
N GLY A 149 1.55 39.55 -13.02
CA GLY A 149 0.88 40.02 -11.82
C GLY A 149 1.38 41.38 -11.35
N ALA A 150 0.44 42.29 -11.07
CA ALA A 150 0.73 43.69 -10.72
C ALA A 150 1.54 43.87 -9.40
N ALA A 151 1.58 42.88 -8.56
CA ALA A 151 2.31 42.93 -7.27
C ALA A 151 3.81 42.64 -7.42
N GLY A 152 4.32 42.40 -8.63
CA GLY A 152 5.71 41.99 -8.84
C GLY A 152 6.01 40.56 -8.34
N ALA A 153 7.21 40.36 -7.82
CA ALA A 153 7.61 39.06 -7.26
C ALA A 153 6.78 38.67 -6.03
N ILE A 154 6.34 37.43 -6.00
CA ILE A 154 5.54 36.87 -4.90
C ILE A 154 6.50 36.50 -3.76
N ASP A 155 6.32 37.12 -2.60
CA ASP A 155 7.23 36.98 -1.46
C ASP A 155 6.92 35.78 -0.57
N THR A 156 5.67 35.26 -0.62
CA THR A 156 5.24 34.17 0.26
C THR A 156 4.64 33.01 -0.51
N ARG A 157 4.78 31.83 0.04
CA ARG A 157 4.19 30.59 -0.51
C ARG A 157 2.66 30.61 -0.46
N GLY A 158 2.08 31.31 0.54
CA GLY A 158 0.65 31.60 0.58
C GLY A 158 0.18 32.43 -0.61
N GLY A 159 1.00 33.41 -1.04
CA GLY A 159 0.77 34.20 -2.25
C GLY A 159 0.71 33.36 -3.52
N LEU A 160 1.62 32.37 -3.67
CA LEU A 160 1.60 31.42 -4.78
C LEU A 160 0.26 30.64 -4.83
N SER A 161 -0.22 30.19 -3.67
CA SER A 161 -1.50 29.49 -3.57
C SER A 161 -2.69 30.39 -3.89
N THR A 162 -2.61 31.69 -3.59
CA THR A 162 -3.65 32.67 -3.91
C THR A 162 -3.78 32.87 -5.42
N VAL A 163 -2.68 32.95 -6.16
CA VAL A 163 -2.72 33.04 -7.64
C VAL A 163 -3.47 31.85 -8.24
N ALA A 164 -3.17 30.63 -7.77
CA ALA A 164 -3.80 29.41 -8.30
C ALA A 164 -5.32 29.34 -8.02
N ARG A 165 -5.80 29.99 -6.94
CA ARG A 165 -7.22 29.96 -6.54
C ARG A 165 -8.07 31.08 -7.13
N ARG A 166 -7.48 32.12 -7.71
CA ARG A 166 -8.25 33.21 -8.35
C ARG A 166 -9.09 32.64 -9.49
N THR A 167 -10.39 32.97 -9.54
CA THR A 167 -11.27 32.50 -10.62
C THR A 167 -11.50 33.55 -11.70
N PRO A 168 -12.02 34.77 -11.43
CA PRO A 168 -12.15 35.78 -12.45
C PRO A 168 -10.82 36.49 -12.73
N LEU A 169 -10.71 37.13 -13.89
CA LEU A 169 -9.64 38.11 -14.15
C LEU A 169 -9.81 39.27 -13.18
N THR A 170 -8.74 39.69 -12.55
CA THR A 170 -8.72 40.79 -11.57
C THR A 170 -7.59 41.76 -11.88
N ARG A 171 -7.60 42.94 -11.23
CA ARG A 171 -6.48 43.89 -11.33
C ARG A 171 -5.15 43.31 -10.86
N ALA A 172 -5.18 42.33 -9.96
CA ALA A 172 -3.98 41.65 -9.48
C ALA A 172 -3.30 40.78 -10.54
N ASP A 173 -3.95 40.47 -11.66
CA ASP A 173 -3.34 39.79 -12.80
C ASP A 173 -2.48 40.73 -13.66
N GLY A 174 -2.51 42.03 -13.38
CA GLY A 174 -1.76 43.07 -14.07
C GLY A 174 -2.32 43.47 -15.44
N PRO A 175 -1.71 44.46 -16.08
CA PRO A 175 -2.03 44.84 -17.47
C PRO A 175 -1.59 43.74 -18.44
N GLU A 176 -2.15 43.76 -19.64
CA GLU A 176 -1.67 42.91 -20.73
C GLU A 176 -0.39 43.50 -21.32
N VAL A 177 0.59 42.65 -21.59
CA VAL A 177 1.87 43.06 -22.19
C VAL A 177 1.60 43.61 -23.57
N ALA A 178 1.88 44.90 -23.75
CA ALA A 178 1.53 45.64 -24.95
C ALA A 178 2.21 45.10 -26.22
N GLY A 179 1.46 45.00 -27.30
CA GLY A 179 1.99 44.57 -28.60
C GLY A 179 2.39 43.08 -28.70
N ARG A 180 2.08 42.25 -27.67
CA ARG A 180 2.49 40.83 -27.59
C ARG A 180 1.31 39.87 -27.59
N ALA A 181 0.28 40.16 -28.37
CA ALA A 181 -0.91 39.32 -28.50
C ALA A 181 -0.89 38.51 -29.80
N ALA A 182 -1.42 37.30 -29.75
CA ALA A 182 -1.67 36.46 -30.91
C ALA A 182 -3.13 36.61 -31.35
N ARG A 183 -3.38 36.90 -32.61
CA ARG A 183 -4.75 36.94 -33.14
C ARG A 183 -5.40 35.55 -33.18
N LEU A 184 -6.64 35.50 -32.78
CA LEU A 184 -7.47 34.32 -32.85
C LEU A 184 -8.67 34.57 -33.74
N ALA A 185 -8.72 33.92 -34.90
CA ALA A 185 -9.87 33.99 -35.78
C ALA A 185 -11.12 33.42 -35.08
N ALA A 186 -12.30 33.71 -35.62
CA ALA A 186 -13.56 33.19 -35.11
C ALA A 186 -13.49 31.67 -34.91
N LEU A 187 -13.95 31.19 -33.74
CA LEU A 187 -13.80 29.82 -33.33
C LEU A 187 -15.17 29.12 -33.29
N PRO A 188 -15.43 28.12 -34.16
CA PRO A 188 -16.65 27.33 -34.14
C PRO A 188 -16.81 26.58 -32.78
N THR A 189 -18.02 26.15 -32.49
CA THR A 189 -18.31 25.32 -31.33
C THR A 189 -17.45 24.05 -31.30
N GLY A 190 -16.83 23.73 -30.18
CA GLY A 190 -15.97 22.57 -30.01
C GLY A 190 -14.62 22.65 -30.74
N ALA A 191 -14.36 23.71 -31.53
CA ALA A 191 -13.13 23.81 -32.28
C ALA A 191 -11.94 24.14 -31.38
N GLU A 192 -10.78 23.61 -31.76
CA GLU A 192 -9.49 23.84 -31.12
C GLU A 192 -8.55 24.63 -32.04
N ARG A 193 -7.73 25.47 -31.43
CA ARG A 193 -6.66 26.21 -32.13
C ARG A 193 -5.41 26.25 -31.28
N GLY A 194 -4.28 25.86 -31.86
CA GLY A 194 -2.97 26.07 -31.28
C GLY A 194 -2.55 27.54 -31.35
N PHE A 195 -1.80 28.02 -30.38
CA PHE A 195 -1.21 29.36 -30.38
C PHE A 195 0.26 29.33 -29.99
N ARG A 196 0.98 30.39 -30.39
CA ARG A 196 2.34 30.70 -29.95
C ARG A 196 2.43 32.19 -29.67
N LEU A 197 3.10 32.50 -28.57
CA LEU A 197 3.42 33.85 -28.16
C LEU A 197 4.91 33.93 -27.89
N THR A 198 5.55 35.02 -28.34
CA THR A 198 6.95 35.33 -28.03
C THR A 198 6.97 36.69 -27.40
N VAL A 199 7.48 36.76 -26.18
CA VAL A 199 7.55 38.00 -25.40
C VAL A 199 9.00 38.22 -25.02
N PRO A 200 9.63 39.35 -25.47
CA PRO A 200 10.94 39.72 -24.98
C PRO A 200 10.93 39.86 -23.46
N VAL A 201 11.97 39.36 -22.81
CA VAL A 201 12.06 39.39 -21.33
C VAL A 201 11.98 40.82 -20.77
N PRO A 202 12.60 41.85 -21.39
CA PRO A 202 12.45 43.22 -20.90
C PRO A 202 11.01 43.74 -20.85
N ASP A 203 10.14 43.27 -21.76
CA ASP A 203 8.72 43.67 -21.78
C ASP A 203 7.90 43.06 -20.63
N LEU A 204 8.48 42.13 -19.87
CA LEU A 204 7.83 41.49 -18.72
C LEU A 204 8.07 42.22 -17.40
N GLU A 205 8.99 43.18 -17.36
CA GLU A 205 9.33 44.01 -16.18
C GLU A 205 9.60 43.13 -14.93
N LEU A 206 10.48 42.12 -15.09
CA LEU A 206 10.84 41.20 -14.02
C LEU A 206 12.13 41.65 -13.32
N ASP A 207 12.02 42.67 -12.48
CA ASP A 207 13.18 43.36 -11.89
C ASP A 207 13.90 42.53 -10.82
N ASP A 208 13.16 41.78 -10.04
CA ASP A 208 13.67 40.98 -8.91
C ASP A 208 13.73 39.50 -9.20
N ALA A 209 14.66 38.81 -8.51
CA ALA A 209 14.61 37.36 -8.43
C ALA A 209 13.36 36.94 -7.66
N GLY A 210 12.50 36.08 -8.25
CA GLY A 210 11.28 35.63 -7.60
C GLY A 210 10.32 34.89 -8.51
N ALA A 211 9.21 34.52 -7.94
CA ALA A 211 8.10 33.90 -8.64
C ALA A 211 7.05 34.99 -8.98
N TYR A 212 6.64 35.04 -10.21
CA TYR A 212 5.64 35.98 -10.71
C TYR A 212 4.38 35.23 -11.14
N ALA A 213 3.21 35.84 -10.96
CA ALA A 213 1.98 35.33 -11.54
C ALA A 213 1.98 35.55 -13.05
N LEU A 214 1.79 34.52 -13.83
CA LEU A 214 1.64 34.59 -15.29
C LEU A 214 0.22 34.19 -15.66
N THR A 215 -0.52 35.06 -16.33
CA THR A 215 -1.85 34.82 -16.85
C THR A 215 -1.84 34.86 -18.36
N VAL A 216 -2.33 33.82 -19.03
CA VAL A 216 -2.63 33.80 -20.45
C VAL A 216 -4.14 33.87 -20.61
N ASN A 217 -4.63 34.87 -21.32
CA ASN A 217 -6.06 35.14 -21.44
C ASN A 217 -6.48 35.24 -22.91
N VAL A 218 -7.75 34.98 -23.18
CA VAL A 218 -8.39 35.18 -24.47
C VAL A 218 -9.40 36.29 -24.32
N VAL A 219 -9.27 37.34 -25.12
CA VAL A 219 -10.12 38.55 -25.07
C VAL A 219 -10.81 38.73 -26.39
N ARG A 220 -12.09 39.03 -26.36
CA ARG A 220 -12.90 39.31 -27.55
C ARG A 220 -12.48 40.62 -28.24
N GLU A 221 -12.32 40.57 -29.56
CA GLU A 221 -12.09 41.73 -30.41
C GLU A 221 -13.35 42.11 -31.14
N GLY A 222 -13.66 43.40 -31.16
CA GLY A 222 -14.76 43.99 -31.94
C GLY A 222 -16.18 43.62 -31.45
N GLY A 223 -17.16 44.39 -31.91
CA GLY A 223 -18.57 44.18 -31.67
C GLY A 223 -19.02 44.43 -30.20
N ALA A 224 -20.25 44.04 -29.91
CA ALA A 224 -20.77 44.10 -28.54
C ALA A 224 -20.03 43.11 -27.64
N GLY A 225 -19.40 43.66 -26.57
CA GLY A 225 -18.59 42.91 -25.64
C GLY A 225 -17.09 42.83 -25.99
N ALA A 226 -16.57 43.73 -26.84
CA ALA A 226 -15.13 43.92 -26.98
C ALA A 226 -14.46 44.15 -25.62
N GLY A 227 -13.28 43.56 -25.43
CA GLY A 227 -12.58 43.58 -24.13
C GLY A 227 -13.06 42.50 -23.13
N THR A 228 -14.13 41.75 -23.45
CA THR A 228 -14.61 40.66 -22.57
C THR A 228 -13.63 39.49 -22.58
N VAL A 229 -13.22 39.02 -21.40
CA VAL A 229 -12.39 37.82 -21.24
C VAL A 229 -13.23 36.59 -21.51
N LEU A 230 -12.83 35.82 -22.50
CA LEU A 230 -13.48 34.58 -22.93
C LEU A 230 -12.89 33.35 -22.30
N GLY A 231 -11.65 33.41 -21.83
CA GLY A 231 -10.96 32.32 -21.17
C GLY A 231 -9.63 32.77 -20.59
N LEU A 232 -9.15 32.04 -19.60
CA LEU A 232 -7.81 32.29 -19.07
C LEU A 232 -7.24 31.03 -18.39
N THR A 233 -5.92 31.00 -18.31
CA THR A 233 -5.17 30.07 -17.48
C THR A 233 -4.08 30.83 -16.75
N ARG A 234 -3.79 30.37 -15.50
CA ARG A 234 -2.74 30.98 -14.67
C ARG A 234 -1.67 29.96 -14.34
N THR A 235 -0.45 30.45 -14.29
CA THR A 235 0.71 29.69 -13.82
C THR A 235 1.68 30.62 -13.11
N HIS A 236 2.86 30.15 -12.81
CA HIS A 236 3.94 30.92 -12.21
C HIS A 236 5.11 31.00 -13.20
N LEU A 237 5.81 32.10 -13.20
CA LEU A 237 7.04 32.33 -13.93
C LEU A 237 8.14 32.59 -12.90
N SER A 238 9.20 31.80 -12.91
CA SER A 238 10.36 32.02 -12.04
C SER A 238 11.39 32.87 -12.75
N ALA A 239 11.77 34.01 -12.16
CA ALA A 239 12.83 34.88 -12.64
C ALA A 239 14.03 34.78 -11.66
N TYR A 240 15.22 34.61 -12.21
CA TYR A 240 16.46 34.56 -11.45
C TYR A 240 17.57 35.26 -12.23
N PRO A 241 17.66 36.60 -12.16
CA PRO A 241 18.70 37.41 -12.82
C PRO A 241 20.10 36.97 -12.41
N ASP A 242 21.07 37.11 -13.32
CA ASP A 242 22.44 36.64 -13.11
C ASP A 242 23.17 37.34 -11.95
N ALA A 243 22.78 38.56 -11.59
CA ALA A 243 23.30 39.31 -10.45
C ALA A 243 22.81 38.79 -9.08
N THR A 244 21.78 37.93 -9.06
CA THR A 244 21.17 37.44 -7.83
C THR A 244 22.12 36.51 -7.07
N ARG A 245 22.19 36.71 -5.75
CA ARG A 245 22.97 35.89 -4.85
C ARG A 245 22.07 35.43 -3.71
N LEU A 246 21.73 34.13 -3.70
CA LEU A 246 21.03 33.46 -2.61
C LEU A 246 21.91 32.31 -2.12
N GLU A 247 21.88 32.03 -0.82
CA GLU A 247 22.44 30.78 -0.32
C GLU A 247 21.58 29.62 -0.82
N PRO A 248 22.14 28.64 -1.56
CA PRO A 248 21.35 27.56 -2.13
C PRO A 248 20.68 26.69 -1.06
N LEU A 249 19.43 26.32 -1.28
CA LEU A 249 18.76 25.32 -0.45
C LEU A 249 19.38 23.94 -0.70
N ARG A 250 19.89 23.32 0.36
CA ARG A 250 20.42 21.96 0.35
C ARG A 250 19.26 20.98 0.21
N THR A 251 19.12 20.42 -0.97
CA THR A 251 17.90 19.74 -1.39
C THR A 251 18.06 18.22 -1.38
N THR A 252 17.34 17.55 -0.47
CA THR A 252 17.22 16.09 -0.42
C THR A 252 15.95 15.64 -1.11
N VAL A 253 16.09 14.83 -2.16
CA VAL A 253 14.97 14.26 -2.90
C VAL A 253 14.82 12.79 -2.56
N LEU A 254 13.72 12.39 -1.96
CA LEU A 254 13.41 10.98 -1.75
C LEU A 254 12.84 10.38 -3.04
N TRP A 255 13.33 9.17 -3.38
CA TRP A 255 12.97 8.48 -4.61
C TRP A 255 12.38 7.11 -4.31
N PRO A 256 11.07 7.05 -4.04
CA PRO A 256 10.42 5.81 -3.65
C PRO A 256 10.26 4.87 -4.86
N VAL A 257 10.71 3.64 -4.66
CA VAL A 257 10.46 2.50 -5.55
C VAL A 257 9.68 1.48 -4.75
N LEU A 258 8.37 1.72 -4.66
CA LEU A 258 7.42 0.99 -3.81
C LEU A 258 6.22 0.51 -4.65
N ASP A 259 5.62 -0.62 -4.24
CA ASP A 259 4.34 -1.09 -4.74
C ASP A 259 3.53 -1.79 -3.64
N ALA A 260 2.29 -2.18 -3.96
CA ALA A 260 1.45 -2.95 -3.04
C ALA A 260 1.97 -4.40 -2.91
N PRO A 261 1.76 -5.05 -1.77
CA PRO A 261 2.07 -6.46 -1.59
C PRO A 261 1.24 -7.36 -2.53
N ARG A 262 1.93 -8.29 -3.23
CA ARG A 262 1.29 -9.24 -4.17
C ARG A 262 1.48 -10.70 -3.78
N MET A 263 2.49 -11.03 -2.96
CA MET A 263 2.77 -12.40 -2.57
C MET A 263 1.89 -12.85 -1.40
N GLU A 264 1.13 -13.93 -1.58
CA GLU A 264 0.22 -14.52 -0.60
C GLU A 264 0.96 -15.25 0.54
N ALA A 265 0.23 -15.71 1.55
CA ALA A 265 0.76 -16.62 2.59
C ALA A 265 0.98 -18.02 2.05
N LEU A 266 0.25 -18.37 1.02
CA LEU A 266 0.20 -19.67 0.37
C LEU A 266 1.51 -19.96 -0.35
N THR A 267 1.94 -21.21 -0.29
CA THR A 267 3.08 -21.73 -1.04
C THR A 267 2.73 -23.08 -1.63
N LEU A 268 3.17 -23.38 -2.83
CA LEU A 268 3.12 -24.70 -3.42
C LEU A 268 4.43 -25.43 -3.13
N ARG A 269 4.36 -26.53 -2.40
CA ARG A 269 5.53 -27.39 -2.17
C ARG A 269 5.55 -28.50 -3.22
N THR A 270 6.62 -28.55 -4.01
CA THR A 270 6.95 -29.67 -4.89
C THR A 270 7.91 -30.63 -4.18
N GLN A 271 8.45 -31.64 -4.90
CA GLN A 271 9.46 -32.53 -4.36
C GLN A 271 10.75 -31.78 -4.03
N ASP A 272 11.17 -30.86 -4.92
CA ASP A 272 12.48 -30.21 -4.89
C ASP A 272 12.43 -28.74 -4.44
N SER A 273 11.25 -28.11 -4.39
CA SER A 273 11.14 -26.69 -4.15
C SER A 273 9.89 -26.27 -3.38
N VAL A 274 9.90 -25.03 -2.91
CA VAL A 274 8.75 -24.36 -2.33
C VAL A 274 8.49 -23.09 -3.13
N LEU A 275 7.50 -23.12 -3.98
CA LEU A 275 7.14 -22.02 -4.87
C LEU A 275 6.18 -21.06 -4.14
N PRO A 276 6.48 -19.75 -4.10
CA PRO A 276 5.56 -18.76 -3.59
C PRO A 276 4.37 -18.57 -4.54
N VAL A 277 3.22 -18.26 -3.99
CA VAL A 277 2.01 -17.93 -4.75
C VAL A 277 1.76 -16.43 -4.67
N PHE A 278 1.56 -15.81 -5.82
CA PHE A 278 1.18 -14.41 -5.97
C PHE A 278 -0.32 -14.31 -6.24
N ARG A 279 -0.94 -13.25 -5.79
CA ARG A 279 -2.37 -12.99 -5.97
C ARG A 279 -2.76 -12.62 -7.42
N ASP A 280 -1.79 -12.07 -8.14
CA ASP A 280 -1.86 -11.64 -9.55
C ASP A 280 -0.45 -11.49 -10.12
N ASP A 281 -0.34 -11.20 -11.41
CA ASP A 281 0.94 -11.03 -12.11
C ASP A 281 1.23 -9.56 -12.52
N GLU A 282 0.59 -8.58 -11.85
CA GLU A 282 0.77 -7.16 -12.18
C GLU A 282 2.23 -6.66 -12.03
N LEU A 283 3.05 -7.32 -11.19
CA LEU A 283 4.45 -6.96 -11.05
C LEU A 283 5.24 -7.23 -12.33
N THR A 284 4.88 -8.22 -13.14
CA THR A 284 5.51 -8.49 -14.44
C THR A 284 5.41 -7.27 -15.35
N ALA A 285 4.23 -6.67 -15.46
CA ALA A 285 4.06 -5.43 -16.22
C ALA A 285 4.79 -4.24 -15.58
N ALA A 286 4.82 -4.15 -14.25
CA ALA A 286 5.48 -3.05 -13.53
C ALA A 286 7.02 -3.10 -13.66
N PHE A 287 7.61 -4.29 -13.69
CA PHE A 287 9.05 -4.52 -13.85
C PHE A 287 9.50 -4.52 -15.32
N GLY A 288 8.60 -4.81 -16.24
CA GLY A 288 8.88 -4.94 -17.67
C GLY A 288 9.21 -3.62 -18.37
N PRO A 289 9.62 -3.66 -19.63
CA PRO A 289 9.90 -2.50 -20.44
C PRO A 289 8.70 -1.53 -20.47
N GLY A 290 8.97 -0.26 -20.16
CA GLY A 290 7.91 0.75 -20.04
C GLY A 290 7.10 0.75 -18.75
N GLY A 291 7.19 -0.31 -17.94
CA GLY A 291 6.53 -0.43 -16.66
C GLY A 291 6.98 0.63 -15.65
N ARG A 292 6.08 0.96 -14.71
CA ARG A 292 6.31 2.06 -13.76
C ARG A 292 7.59 1.87 -12.95
N LEU A 293 7.78 0.70 -12.35
CA LEU A 293 8.94 0.43 -11.49
C LEU A 293 10.24 0.39 -12.30
N ARG A 294 10.20 -0.15 -13.52
CA ARG A 294 11.35 -0.15 -14.43
C ARG A 294 11.77 1.27 -14.79
N ARG A 295 10.81 2.09 -15.19
CA ARG A 295 11.07 3.48 -15.58
C ARG A 295 11.55 4.34 -14.41
N LEU A 296 11.03 4.12 -13.18
CA LEU A 296 11.53 4.82 -12.00
C LEU A 296 13.01 4.49 -11.73
N VAL A 297 13.41 3.24 -11.90
CA VAL A 297 14.81 2.83 -11.77
C VAL A 297 15.69 3.49 -12.83
N GLU A 298 15.26 3.48 -14.08
CA GLU A 298 15.97 4.12 -15.20
C GLU A 298 16.13 5.63 -15.01
N MET A 299 15.04 6.30 -14.61
CA MET A 299 15.03 7.75 -14.41
C MET A 299 15.88 8.22 -13.22
N GLY A 300 15.90 7.45 -12.13
CA GLY A 300 16.68 7.77 -10.93
C GLY A 300 18.16 7.45 -11.06
N LYS A 301 18.54 6.57 -12.01
CA LYS A 301 19.93 6.18 -12.22
C LYS A 301 20.81 7.40 -12.54
N GLY A 302 21.91 7.56 -11.78
CA GLY A 302 22.84 8.68 -11.95
C GLY A 302 22.33 10.04 -11.45
N LYS A 303 21.09 10.12 -10.92
CA LYS A 303 20.53 11.38 -10.40
C LYS A 303 20.88 11.56 -8.91
N PRO A 304 20.92 12.81 -8.43
CA PRO A 304 21.17 13.10 -7.01
C PRO A 304 19.91 12.90 -6.18
N VAL A 305 19.54 11.63 -5.97
CA VAL A 305 18.36 11.23 -5.20
C VAL A 305 18.74 10.22 -4.13
N THR A 306 17.98 10.20 -3.04
CA THR A 306 18.05 9.16 -2.00
C THR A 306 16.98 8.11 -2.28
N TRP A 307 17.39 6.89 -2.56
CA TRP A 307 16.48 5.79 -2.88
C TRP A 307 15.72 5.32 -1.64
N VAL A 308 14.43 5.16 -1.75
CA VAL A 308 13.57 4.61 -0.69
C VAL A 308 12.94 3.31 -1.20
N LEU A 309 13.30 2.19 -0.57
CA LEU A 309 12.92 0.85 -0.98
C LEU A 309 12.12 0.15 0.11
N ASP A 310 11.09 -0.61 -0.29
CA ASP A 310 10.49 -1.60 0.57
C ASP A 310 11.22 -2.93 0.41
N PRO A 311 11.77 -3.51 1.48
CA PRO A 311 12.38 -4.83 1.44
C PRO A 311 11.45 -5.92 0.92
N ASP A 312 10.14 -5.79 1.12
CA ASP A 312 9.16 -6.74 0.62
C ASP A 312 9.10 -6.78 -0.91
N LEU A 313 9.18 -5.63 -1.59
CA LEU A 313 9.23 -5.57 -3.05
C LEU A 313 10.46 -6.32 -3.59
N ILE A 314 11.60 -6.22 -2.90
CA ILE A 314 12.82 -6.96 -3.27
C ILE A 314 12.66 -8.46 -3.04
N VAL A 315 11.98 -8.86 -1.94
CA VAL A 315 11.64 -10.26 -1.68
C VAL A 315 10.73 -10.80 -2.78
N GLN A 316 9.71 -10.05 -3.17
CA GLN A 316 8.78 -10.43 -4.23
C GLN A 316 9.50 -10.58 -5.59
N ALA A 317 10.30 -9.60 -5.98
CA ALA A 317 11.07 -9.68 -7.24
C ALA A 317 12.03 -10.87 -7.26
N ARG A 318 12.71 -11.17 -6.15
CA ARG A 318 13.58 -12.36 -6.03
C ARG A 318 12.79 -13.67 -6.08
N ALA A 319 11.60 -13.69 -5.49
CA ALA A 319 10.72 -14.84 -5.54
C ALA A 319 10.25 -15.12 -6.97
N MET A 320 9.86 -14.07 -7.70
CA MET A 320 9.51 -14.18 -9.13
C MET A 320 10.69 -14.70 -9.95
N ALA A 321 11.88 -14.12 -9.76
CA ALA A 321 13.10 -14.54 -10.49
C ALA A 321 13.51 -15.99 -10.21
N ALA A 322 13.14 -16.56 -9.06
CA ALA A 322 13.42 -17.95 -8.69
C ALA A 322 12.32 -18.93 -9.12
N GLY A 323 11.21 -18.44 -9.67
CA GLY A 323 10.02 -19.21 -10.01
C GLY A 323 8.88 -19.04 -9.00
N TYR A 324 7.69 -18.85 -9.51
CA TYR A 324 6.49 -18.58 -8.70
C TYR A 324 5.22 -19.06 -9.37
N ARG A 325 4.15 -19.07 -8.61
CA ARG A 325 2.81 -19.39 -9.11
C ARG A 325 1.90 -18.18 -8.95
N VAL A 326 0.86 -18.09 -9.74
CA VAL A 326 -0.18 -17.06 -9.67
C VAL A 326 -1.49 -17.71 -9.30
N ALA A 327 -2.14 -17.23 -8.25
CA ALA A 327 -3.44 -17.70 -7.80
C ALA A 327 -4.50 -17.44 -8.89
N ARG A 328 -5.44 -18.34 -9.06
CA ARG A 328 -6.55 -18.18 -10.00
C ARG A 328 -7.39 -16.92 -9.68
N THR A 329 -7.59 -16.68 -8.40
CA THR A 329 -8.22 -15.46 -7.88
C THR A 329 -7.49 -14.99 -6.63
N PRO A 330 -7.40 -13.67 -6.38
CA PRO A 330 -6.78 -13.13 -5.18
C PRO A 330 -7.37 -13.71 -3.90
N GLY A 331 -6.50 -14.27 -3.04
CA GLY A 331 -6.89 -14.89 -1.78
C GLY A 331 -7.40 -16.33 -1.90
N ASP A 332 -7.23 -16.98 -3.05
CA ASP A 332 -7.48 -18.42 -3.17
C ASP A 332 -6.62 -19.19 -2.18
N SER A 333 -7.15 -20.29 -1.65
CA SER A 333 -6.49 -21.10 -0.63
C SER A 333 -5.95 -22.44 -1.17
N ASP A 334 -6.22 -22.76 -2.44
CA ASP A 334 -5.70 -23.99 -3.06
C ASP A 334 -4.47 -23.68 -3.93
N PRO A 335 -3.27 -24.10 -3.50
CA PRO A 335 -2.05 -23.87 -4.27
C PRO A 335 -1.97 -24.73 -5.54
N GLN A 336 -2.76 -25.79 -5.65
CA GLN A 336 -2.74 -26.70 -6.80
C GLN A 336 -3.43 -26.09 -8.03
N GLU A 337 -4.37 -25.19 -7.81
CA GLU A 337 -5.05 -24.45 -8.87
C GLU A 337 -4.28 -23.22 -9.39
N ALA A 338 -3.16 -22.88 -8.73
CA ALA A 338 -2.31 -21.77 -9.14
C ALA A 338 -1.55 -22.10 -10.45
N THR A 339 -1.56 -21.16 -11.39
CA THR A 339 -0.84 -21.27 -12.67
C THR A 339 0.62 -20.85 -12.53
N GLU A 340 1.45 -21.20 -13.49
CA GLU A 340 2.84 -20.75 -13.54
C GLU A 340 2.91 -19.25 -13.85
N GLY A 341 3.81 -18.53 -13.15
CA GLY A 341 4.06 -17.12 -13.40
C GLY A 341 5.14 -16.94 -14.47
N GLU A 342 4.92 -16.01 -15.39
CA GLU A 342 5.79 -15.80 -16.56
C GLU A 342 6.84 -14.68 -16.36
N GLY A 343 6.76 -13.91 -15.28
CA GLY A 343 7.58 -12.71 -15.04
C GLY A 343 8.97 -12.98 -14.45
N GLY A 344 9.47 -14.21 -14.42
CA GLY A 344 10.72 -14.55 -13.74
C GLY A 344 11.94 -13.82 -14.30
N GLU A 345 12.16 -13.89 -15.60
CA GLU A 345 13.26 -13.20 -16.29
C GLU A 345 13.13 -11.66 -16.14
N THR A 346 11.92 -11.14 -16.34
CA THR A 346 11.61 -9.71 -16.17
C THR A 346 11.97 -9.21 -14.77
N ALA A 347 11.67 -9.98 -13.74
CA ALA A 347 12.00 -9.64 -12.36
C ALA A 347 13.52 -9.69 -12.10
N ALA A 348 14.22 -10.68 -12.67
CA ALA A 348 15.68 -10.79 -12.58
C ALA A 348 16.37 -9.58 -13.24
N ASP A 349 15.92 -9.19 -14.42
CA ASP A 349 16.41 -8.03 -15.16
C ASP A 349 16.16 -6.72 -14.42
N TRP A 350 14.97 -6.58 -13.84
CA TRP A 350 14.65 -5.41 -13.01
C TRP A 350 15.55 -5.32 -11.79
N LEU A 351 15.79 -6.43 -11.09
CA LEU A 351 16.71 -6.48 -9.94
C LEU A 351 18.15 -6.11 -10.34
N ALA A 352 18.60 -6.57 -11.48
CA ALA A 352 19.93 -6.23 -12.00
C ALA A 352 20.03 -4.73 -12.31
N ALA A 353 19.00 -4.16 -12.95
CA ALA A 353 18.92 -2.72 -13.23
C ALA A 353 18.87 -1.88 -11.94
N LEU A 354 18.08 -2.28 -10.93
CA LEU A 354 18.02 -1.61 -9.64
C LEU A 354 19.36 -1.66 -8.92
N ARG A 355 20.03 -2.83 -8.88
CA ARG A 355 21.37 -2.98 -8.31
C ARG A 355 22.38 -2.03 -8.95
N ALA A 356 22.34 -1.91 -10.27
CA ALA A 356 23.21 -0.99 -10.99
C ALA A 356 22.88 0.49 -10.71
N ALA A 357 21.61 0.82 -10.52
CA ALA A 357 21.16 2.18 -10.26
C ALA A 357 21.52 2.70 -8.86
N VAL A 358 21.45 1.82 -7.84
CA VAL A 358 21.71 2.19 -6.44
C VAL A 358 23.16 2.10 -6.02
N ARG A 359 24.05 1.60 -6.88
CA ARG A 359 25.48 1.44 -6.57
C ARG A 359 26.13 2.77 -6.22
N GLY A 360 26.73 2.87 -5.03
CA GLY A 360 27.36 4.09 -4.52
C GLY A 360 26.35 5.22 -4.22
N ARG A 361 25.08 4.88 -4.09
CA ARG A 361 24.00 5.84 -3.75
C ARG A 361 23.47 5.58 -2.35
N GLU A 362 22.89 6.61 -1.78
CA GLU A 362 22.20 6.50 -0.49
C GLU A 362 20.87 5.76 -0.67
N VAL A 363 20.69 4.71 0.13
CA VAL A 363 19.52 3.84 0.09
C VAL A 363 18.90 3.77 1.48
N ILE A 364 17.60 4.03 1.58
CA ILE A 364 16.78 3.80 2.76
C ILE A 364 15.99 2.52 2.53
N ALA A 365 16.12 1.55 3.43
CA ALA A 365 15.23 0.40 3.52
C ALA A 365 14.16 0.69 4.57
N LEU A 366 12.92 0.85 4.14
CA LEU A 366 11.76 0.98 5.03
C LEU A 366 11.59 -0.28 5.88
N PRO A 367 10.78 -0.26 6.94
CA PRO A 367 10.32 -1.47 7.59
C PRO A 367 9.66 -2.39 6.56
N PHE A 368 9.85 -3.70 6.70
CA PHE A 368 9.33 -4.70 5.78
C PHE A 368 7.82 -4.53 5.54
N ALA A 369 7.43 -4.45 4.28
CA ALA A 369 6.07 -4.19 3.79
C ALA A 369 5.51 -2.81 4.20
N ASP A 370 6.36 -1.83 4.53
CA ASP A 370 5.96 -0.44 4.85
C ASP A 370 4.70 -0.36 5.75
N PRO A 371 4.76 -0.83 7.00
CA PRO A 371 3.59 -0.97 7.86
C PRO A 371 2.94 0.37 8.17
N ASP A 372 1.60 0.38 8.22
CA ASP A 372 0.81 1.57 8.54
C ASP A 372 0.94 1.95 10.01
N LEU A 373 1.89 2.83 10.32
CA LEU A 373 2.23 3.24 11.68
C LEU A 373 1.04 3.85 12.42
N ALA A 374 0.23 4.68 11.75
CA ALA A 374 -0.90 5.35 12.37
C ALA A 374 -2.02 4.35 12.72
N SER A 375 -2.41 3.49 11.76
CA SER A 375 -3.40 2.44 12.02
C SER A 375 -2.97 1.49 13.13
N LEU A 376 -1.69 1.13 13.17
CA LEU A 376 -1.13 0.23 14.18
C LEU A 376 -1.07 0.89 15.57
N ALA A 377 -0.67 2.16 15.66
CA ALA A 377 -0.60 2.90 16.92
C ALA A 377 -1.98 3.01 17.57
N ARG A 378 -3.04 3.24 16.78
CA ARG A 378 -4.40 3.46 17.26
C ARG A 378 -5.24 2.20 17.34
N GLY A 379 -5.07 1.30 16.38
CA GLY A 379 -5.91 0.11 16.21
C GLY A 379 -5.47 -1.13 17.01
N GLY A 380 -4.56 -0.98 17.98
CA GLY A 380 -4.11 -2.10 18.80
C GLY A 380 -2.99 -2.94 18.17
N GLY A 381 -2.04 -2.30 17.47
CA GLY A 381 -0.90 -2.94 16.81
C GLY A 381 0.18 -3.48 17.75
N ALA A 382 0.19 -3.14 19.05
CA ALA A 382 1.18 -3.58 20.01
C ALA A 382 1.48 -5.09 19.99
N PRO A 383 0.50 -6.01 19.87
CA PRO A 383 0.79 -7.43 19.75
C PRO A 383 1.59 -7.80 18.49
N LEU A 384 1.63 -6.95 17.46
CA LEU A 384 2.35 -7.19 16.21
C LEU A 384 3.78 -6.67 16.21
N THR A 385 4.17 -5.80 17.17
CA THR A 385 5.48 -5.13 17.22
C THR A 385 6.66 -6.09 17.05
N GLY A 386 6.69 -7.18 17.81
CA GLY A 386 7.77 -8.17 17.71
C GLY A 386 7.84 -8.89 16.35
N LEU A 387 6.70 -9.13 15.71
CA LEU A 387 6.61 -9.72 14.37
C LEU A 387 7.18 -8.74 13.33
N LEU A 388 6.72 -7.50 13.34
CA LEU A 388 7.12 -6.44 12.40
C LEU A 388 8.60 -6.11 12.54
N ARG A 389 9.10 -6.00 13.78
CA ARG A 389 10.52 -5.79 14.06
C ARG A 389 11.40 -6.94 13.53
N GLY A 390 10.94 -8.18 13.71
CA GLY A 390 11.61 -9.37 13.17
C GLY A 390 11.62 -9.39 11.63
N ALA A 391 10.49 -9.07 10.99
CA ALA A 391 10.39 -8.99 9.54
C ALA A 391 11.33 -7.91 8.97
N SER A 392 11.39 -6.73 9.60
CA SER A 392 12.26 -5.62 9.18
C SER A 392 13.75 -5.97 9.27
N ARG A 393 14.19 -6.67 10.33
CA ARG A 393 15.59 -7.15 10.41
C ARG A 393 15.93 -8.12 9.27
N THR A 394 15.04 -9.05 8.96
CA THR A 394 15.22 -9.97 7.84
C THR A 394 15.22 -9.21 6.51
N GLY A 395 14.28 -8.29 6.33
CA GLY A 395 14.15 -7.46 5.14
C GLY A 395 15.42 -6.66 4.83
N ARG A 396 16.02 -6.01 5.84
CA ARG A 396 17.31 -5.30 5.69
C ARG A 396 18.36 -6.21 5.05
N SER A 397 18.58 -7.38 5.64
CA SER A 397 19.62 -8.31 5.16
C SER A 397 19.33 -8.81 3.74
N VAL A 398 18.07 -8.83 3.31
CA VAL A 398 17.69 -9.16 1.93
C VAL A 398 18.06 -8.02 0.98
N VAL A 399 17.75 -6.77 1.32
CA VAL A 399 18.12 -5.59 0.51
C VAL A 399 19.64 -5.50 0.36
N ASP A 400 20.37 -5.56 1.46
CA ASP A 400 21.83 -5.44 1.46
C ASP A 400 22.49 -6.50 0.55
N ARG A 401 22.08 -7.76 0.69
CA ARG A 401 22.60 -8.86 -0.14
C ARG A 401 22.13 -8.79 -1.59
N ALA A 402 20.86 -8.45 -1.84
CA ALA A 402 20.32 -8.44 -3.19
C ALA A 402 20.90 -7.32 -4.04
N LEU A 403 21.16 -6.18 -3.44
CA LEU A 403 21.59 -4.97 -4.14
C LEU A 403 23.08 -4.65 -3.97
N GLY A 404 23.78 -5.29 -3.02
CA GLY A 404 25.19 -5.00 -2.71
C GLY A 404 25.38 -3.63 -2.07
N VAL A 405 24.47 -3.22 -1.18
CA VAL A 405 24.47 -1.91 -0.51
C VAL A 405 24.43 -2.08 1.01
N HIS A 406 24.72 -1.01 1.73
CA HIS A 406 24.43 -0.88 3.16
C HIS A 406 23.26 0.09 3.33
N ALA A 407 22.05 -0.43 3.27
CA ALA A 407 20.86 0.39 3.37
C ALA A 407 20.69 0.96 4.78
N ARG A 408 20.36 2.24 4.87
CA ARG A 408 19.92 2.88 6.11
C ARG A 408 18.60 2.29 6.54
N THR A 409 18.48 1.93 7.78
CA THR A 409 17.25 1.42 8.41
C THR A 409 16.84 2.31 9.58
N GLY A 410 15.77 1.95 10.29
CA GLY A 410 15.28 2.75 11.41
C GLY A 410 14.53 4.00 10.97
N VAL A 411 14.11 4.07 9.69
CA VAL A 411 13.33 5.17 9.14
C VAL A 411 11.88 4.73 9.00
N GLY A 412 10.97 5.42 9.70
CA GLY A 412 9.53 5.28 9.56
C GLY A 412 8.95 6.35 8.64
N TRP A 413 7.92 5.99 7.91
CA TRP A 413 7.21 6.93 7.08
C TRP A 413 5.70 6.83 7.34
N PRO A 414 5.11 7.62 8.26
CA PRO A 414 3.66 7.64 8.46
C PRO A 414 2.92 8.06 7.19
N ALA A 415 1.67 7.66 7.06
CA ALA A 415 0.85 8.03 5.91
C ALA A 415 0.64 9.56 5.90
N GLY A 416 0.98 10.20 4.76
CA GLY A 416 0.95 11.66 4.65
C GLY A 416 1.98 12.39 5.51
N GLY A 417 2.88 11.68 6.22
CA GLY A 417 3.82 12.29 7.16
C GLY A 417 3.18 12.86 8.42
N GLU A 418 1.92 12.54 8.63
CA GLU A 418 1.18 12.96 9.83
C GLU A 418 1.72 12.22 11.05
N LEU A 419 2.04 12.97 12.10
CA LEU A 419 2.68 12.46 13.30
C LEU A 419 2.00 12.99 14.55
N ASP A 420 1.70 12.09 15.48
CA ASP A 420 1.31 12.40 16.86
C ASP A 420 2.16 11.59 17.84
N ASP A 421 1.99 11.84 19.16
CA ASP A 421 2.74 11.16 20.21
C ASP A 421 2.53 9.63 20.19
N GLY A 422 1.34 9.18 19.83
CA GLY A 422 1.03 7.75 19.73
C GLY A 422 1.80 7.09 18.59
N ILE A 423 1.83 7.75 17.41
CA ILE A 423 2.56 7.27 16.24
C ILE A 423 4.07 7.32 16.48
N ALA A 424 4.59 8.41 17.07
CA ALA A 424 6.00 8.55 17.39
C ALA A 424 6.47 7.47 18.38
N ARG A 425 5.71 7.22 19.44
CA ARG A 425 5.95 6.16 20.42
C ARG A 425 5.94 4.78 19.77
N TYR A 426 4.93 4.49 18.96
CA TYR A 426 4.84 3.19 18.28
C TYR A 426 5.99 2.98 17.28
N ALA A 427 6.39 4.03 16.55
CA ALA A 427 7.57 3.99 15.69
C ALA A 427 8.82 3.63 16.50
N LYS A 428 9.03 4.26 17.64
CA LYS A 428 10.14 3.94 18.56
C LYS A 428 10.10 2.50 19.06
N GLU A 429 8.91 2.00 19.42
CA GLU A 429 8.70 0.59 19.77
C GLU A 429 9.05 -0.37 18.63
N LEU A 430 8.87 0.03 17.37
CA LEU A 430 9.32 -0.73 16.21
C LEU A 430 10.84 -0.65 15.97
N GLY A 431 11.56 0.19 16.70
CA GLY A 431 12.98 0.46 16.50
C GLY A 431 13.26 1.43 15.37
N LEU A 432 12.33 2.37 15.13
CA LEU A 432 12.44 3.43 14.15
C LEU A 432 12.84 4.72 14.86
N ASP A 433 14.11 5.08 14.76
CA ASP A 433 14.66 6.25 15.43
C ASP A 433 14.46 7.54 14.65
N THR A 434 14.19 7.42 13.34
CA THR A 434 13.91 8.54 12.45
C THR A 434 12.51 8.37 11.84
N VAL A 435 11.74 9.46 11.76
CA VAL A 435 10.42 9.47 11.14
C VAL A 435 10.37 10.58 10.11
N LEU A 436 9.89 10.27 8.89
CA LEU A 436 9.60 11.26 7.86
C LEU A 436 8.28 11.94 8.21
N ALA A 437 8.33 13.20 8.62
CA ALA A 437 7.16 13.94 9.06
C ALA A 437 6.85 15.12 8.14
N SER A 438 5.57 15.43 7.97
CA SER A 438 5.16 16.68 7.33
C SER A 438 5.56 17.86 8.19
N GLY A 439 6.21 18.85 7.61
CA GLY A 439 6.57 20.06 8.32
C GLY A 439 5.37 20.82 8.89
N ALA A 440 4.18 20.63 8.30
CA ALA A 440 2.96 21.19 8.87
C ALA A 440 2.62 20.66 10.29
N GLY A 441 3.07 19.44 10.61
CA GLY A 441 2.78 18.79 11.91
C GLY A 441 3.90 18.89 12.95
N VAL A 442 5.08 19.42 12.60
CA VAL A 442 6.26 19.42 13.48
C VAL A 442 6.95 20.78 13.45
N ALA A 443 7.29 21.33 14.61
CA ALA A 443 8.00 22.61 14.74
C ALA A 443 9.32 22.46 15.49
N SER A 444 10.29 23.32 15.19
CA SER A 444 11.45 23.54 16.05
C SER A 444 11.04 24.32 17.30
N GLU A 445 11.72 24.11 18.41
CA GLU A 445 11.52 24.91 19.61
C GLU A 445 11.92 26.36 19.33
N GLY A 446 11.07 27.31 19.71
CA GLY A 446 11.29 28.75 19.43
C GLY A 446 10.93 29.21 18.00
N GLU A 447 10.48 28.28 17.13
CA GLU A 447 10.03 28.63 15.78
C GLU A 447 8.71 29.42 15.83
N LEU A 448 8.74 30.67 15.37
CA LEU A 448 7.51 31.45 15.19
C LEU A 448 6.71 30.84 14.06
N VAL A 449 5.47 30.48 14.33
CA VAL A 449 4.55 29.96 13.32
C VAL A 449 4.16 31.09 12.38
N SER A 450 4.86 31.25 11.26
CA SER A 450 4.38 32.07 10.16
C SER A 450 3.69 31.14 9.14
N GLU A 451 2.48 31.50 8.71
CA GLU A 451 1.79 30.78 7.66
C GLU A 451 2.65 30.77 6.38
N GLY A 452 3.03 29.59 5.93
CA GLY A 452 3.77 29.41 4.68
C GLY A 452 5.29 29.47 4.79
N ALA A 453 5.88 29.49 5.98
CA ALA A 453 7.32 29.31 6.14
C ALA A 453 7.77 27.93 5.64
N THR A 454 8.98 27.85 5.13
CA THR A 454 9.57 26.59 4.69
C THR A 454 9.96 25.75 5.89
N ASP A 455 9.37 24.57 5.97
CA ASP A 455 9.75 23.57 6.96
C ASP A 455 11.09 22.95 6.59
N ASP A 456 12.08 23.05 7.43
CA ASP A 456 13.40 22.53 7.12
C ASP A 456 14.05 21.74 8.28
N GLY A 457 14.93 20.80 7.88
CA GLY A 457 15.80 20.08 8.76
C GLY A 457 15.15 19.02 9.64
N ALA A 458 16.00 18.43 10.47
CA ALA A 458 15.61 17.42 11.44
C ALA A 458 15.37 18.05 12.80
N VAL A 459 14.37 17.53 13.54
CA VAL A 459 14.09 17.90 14.92
C VAL A 459 14.07 16.67 15.81
N SER A 460 14.61 16.81 17.03
CA SER A 460 14.52 15.80 18.08
C SER A 460 13.24 16.01 18.87
N LEU A 461 12.36 15.02 18.85
CA LEU A 461 11.11 15.03 19.60
C LEU A 461 11.33 14.47 21.01
N GLU A 462 10.45 14.82 21.92
CA GLU A 462 10.35 14.19 23.24
C GLU A 462 10.21 12.67 23.08
N GLY A 463 10.90 11.87 23.89
CA GLY A 463 10.96 10.41 23.73
C GLY A 463 12.06 9.90 22.79
N GLY A 464 12.92 10.79 22.24
CA GLY A 464 14.15 10.43 21.52
C GLY A 464 13.92 9.90 20.10
N THR A 465 12.86 10.32 19.45
CA THR A 465 12.62 10.12 18.01
C THR A 465 13.04 11.37 17.25
N THR A 466 13.77 11.20 16.16
CA THR A 466 14.10 12.30 15.25
C THR A 466 13.06 12.38 14.14
N ALA A 467 12.37 13.50 14.03
CA ALA A 467 11.51 13.81 12.88
C ALA A 467 12.33 14.55 11.82
N LEU A 468 12.46 13.95 10.62
CA LEU A 468 12.95 14.67 9.46
C LEU A 468 11.75 15.32 8.77
N ARG A 469 11.69 16.63 8.86
CA ARG A 469 10.62 17.40 8.26
C ARG A 469 10.80 17.48 6.75
N TYR A 470 9.77 17.20 6.02
CA TYR A 470 9.72 17.47 4.60
C TYR A 470 8.76 18.62 4.32
N ASP A 471 9.02 19.33 3.23
CA ASP A 471 8.23 20.48 2.83
C ASP A 471 6.78 20.10 2.53
N ALA A 472 5.86 20.59 3.36
CA ALA A 472 4.44 20.26 3.30
C ALA A 472 3.76 20.83 2.05
N ALA A 473 4.14 22.04 1.60
CA ALA A 473 3.52 22.67 0.45
C ALA A 473 3.95 22.00 -0.86
N ILE A 474 5.23 21.67 -1.02
CA ILE A 474 5.74 20.88 -2.16
C ILE A 474 5.11 19.50 -2.18
N ALA A 475 5.07 18.82 -1.03
CA ALA A 475 4.44 17.51 -0.93
C ALA A 475 2.95 17.55 -1.31
N ALA A 476 2.21 18.56 -0.87
CA ALA A 476 0.80 18.74 -1.23
C ALA A 476 0.62 18.87 -2.76
N GLN A 477 1.48 19.60 -3.45
CA GLN A 477 1.43 19.71 -4.92
C GLN A 477 1.73 18.37 -5.60
N LEU A 478 2.74 17.66 -5.13
CA LEU A 478 3.12 16.34 -5.65
C LEU A 478 2.03 15.29 -5.43
N PHE A 479 1.35 15.31 -4.27
CA PHE A 479 0.27 14.39 -3.96
C PHE A 479 -1.02 14.69 -4.72
N ALA A 480 -1.38 15.97 -4.85
CA ALA A 480 -2.55 16.40 -5.62
C ALA A 480 -2.43 16.09 -7.12
N SER A 481 -1.20 16.09 -7.64
CA SER A 481 -0.90 15.79 -9.04
C SER A 481 -0.74 14.30 -9.33
N HIS A 482 -1.07 13.44 -8.37
CA HIS A 482 -1.07 11.99 -8.52
C HIS A 482 -2.49 11.53 -8.86
N PRO A 483 -2.92 11.49 -10.15
CA PRO A 483 -4.23 11.00 -10.51
C PRO A 483 -4.33 9.51 -10.21
N ALA A 484 -5.46 9.09 -9.67
CA ALA A 484 -5.75 7.71 -9.32
C ALA A 484 -5.77 6.78 -10.55
N ALA A 485 -5.92 7.30 -11.74
CA ALA A 485 -5.80 6.57 -13.00
C ALA A 485 -5.69 7.57 -14.17
N GLY A 486 -4.66 7.45 -14.96
CA GLY A 486 -4.54 8.17 -16.22
C GLY A 486 -3.40 9.19 -16.25
N ALA A 487 -2.79 9.31 -17.40
CA ALA A 487 -1.68 10.21 -17.64
C ALA A 487 -2.10 11.67 -17.41
N ALA A 488 -1.53 12.32 -16.40
CA ALA A 488 -1.55 13.77 -16.37
C ALA A 488 -0.99 14.27 -17.71
N GLY A 489 -1.81 14.94 -18.53
CA GLY A 489 -1.42 15.45 -19.82
C GLY A 489 -0.24 16.43 -19.71
N GLU A 490 0.40 16.75 -20.83
CA GLU A 490 1.51 17.70 -20.86
C GLU A 490 1.16 19.04 -20.19
N PRO A 491 -0.07 19.60 -20.35
CA PRO A 491 -0.46 20.83 -19.68
C PRO A 491 -0.37 20.77 -18.16
N ALA A 492 -0.86 19.68 -17.55
CA ALA A 492 -0.83 19.50 -16.10
C ALA A 492 0.62 19.33 -15.58
N ARG A 493 1.49 18.67 -16.34
CA ARG A 493 2.92 18.56 -15.99
C ARG A 493 3.63 19.90 -16.05
N LEU A 494 3.30 20.73 -17.05
CA LEU A 494 3.82 22.09 -17.16
C LEU A 494 3.45 22.92 -15.93
N LEU A 495 2.15 22.95 -15.60
CA LEU A 495 1.67 23.74 -14.46
C LEU A 495 2.31 23.28 -13.15
N LEU A 496 2.42 21.97 -12.92
CA LEU A 496 3.11 21.41 -11.75
C LEU A 496 4.58 21.83 -11.72
N ARG A 497 5.29 21.73 -12.85
CA ARG A 497 6.70 22.15 -12.95
C ARG A 497 6.87 23.62 -12.57
N GLN A 498 6.07 24.49 -13.15
CA GLN A 498 6.16 25.93 -12.88
C GLN A 498 5.80 26.24 -11.42
N ARG A 499 4.80 25.55 -10.88
CA ARG A 499 4.46 25.69 -9.45
C ARG A 499 5.61 25.27 -8.54
N LEU A 500 6.26 24.14 -8.79
CA LEU A 500 7.37 23.66 -7.94
C LEU A 500 8.64 24.52 -8.09
N LEU A 501 8.92 25.05 -9.29
CA LEU A 501 9.99 26.03 -9.47
C LEU A 501 9.72 27.29 -8.65
N ALA A 502 8.48 27.79 -8.70
CA ALA A 502 8.07 28.92 -7.88
C ALA A 502 8.16 28.64 -6.38
N GLU A 503 7.68 27.49 -5.92
CA GLU A 503 7.75 27.07 -4.51
C GLU A 503 9.20 27.04 -4.00
N THR A 504 10.10 26.41 -4.76
CA THR A 504 11.50 26.26 -4.34
C THR A 504 12.25 27.59 -4.38
N LEU A 505 11.98 28.44 -5.36
CA LEU A 505 12.61 29.78 -5.44
C LEU A 505 12.09 30.70 -4.34
N THR A 506 10.78 30.72 -4.07
CA THR A 506 10.21 31.50 -2.96
C THR A 506 10.78 31.02 -1.62
N ALA A 507 10.89 29.69 -1.42
CA ALA A 507 11.52 29.14 -0.22
C ALA A 507 12.99 29.61 -0.05
N ALA A 508 13.77 29.66 -1.14
CA ALA A 508 15.15 30.19 -1.09
C ALA A 508 15.21 31.68 -0.73
N ARG A 509 14.21 32.47 -1.16
CA ARG A 509 14.12 33.91 -0.88
C ARG A 509 13.66 34.25 0.54
N GLU A 510 12.96 33.33 1.23
CA GLU A 510 12.50 33.59 2.60
C GLU A 510 13.64 33.97 3.56
N LEU A 511 14.78 33.28 3.45
CA LEU A 511 15.99 33.55 4.21
C LEU A 511 17.21 33.46 3.28
N PRO A 512 17.49 34.52 2.50
CA PRO A 512 18.37 34.48 1.34
C PRO A 512 19.83 34.15 1.63
N TYR A 513 20.26 34.34 2.89
CA TYR A 513 21.63 34.13 3.34
C TYR A 513 21.76 33.00 4.36
N ALA A 514 20.65 32.31 4.68
CA ALA A 514 20.65 31.19 5.61
C ALA A 514 20.87 29.87 4.90
N ARG A 515 21.77 29.06 5.44
CA ARG A 515 22.00 27.68 5.00
C ARG A 515 20.89 26.77 5.49
N ARG A 516 20.01 26.35 4.61
CA ARG A 516 18.79 25.60 4.93
C ARG A 516 18.70 24.28 4.17
N GLU A 517 17.97 23.34 4.76
CA GLU A 517 17.70 22.03 4.15
C GLU A 517 16.28 22.05 3.56
N LEU A 518 16.11 21.49 2.38
CA LEU A 518 14.82 21.29 1.74
C LEU A 518 14.63 19.81 1.45
N VAL A 519 13.64 19.16 2.06
CA VAL A 519 13.35 17.74 1.85
C VAL A 519 12.10 17.60 1.00
N MET A 520 12.25 17.02 -0.18
CA MET A 520 11.14 16.77 -1.11
C MET A 520 10.73 15.30 -1.06
N VAL A 521 9.47 15.05 -0.69
CA VAL A 521 8.91 13.71 -0.56
C VAL A 521 7.73 13.53 -1.52
N PRO A 522 7.90 12.75 -2.61
CA PRO A 522 6.81 12.41 -3.51
C PRO A 522 5.89 11.32 -2.94
N PRO A 523 4.73 11.05 -3.58
CA PRO A 523 3.87 9.94 -3.20
C PRO A 523 4.60 8.60 -3.21
N ARG A 524 4.25 7.67 -2.30
CA ARG A 524 4.79 6.31 -2.24
C ARG A 524 4.74 5.59 -3.59
N ARG A 525 3.59 5.58 -4.24
CA ARG A 525 3.43 5.10 -5.62
C ARG A 525 3.62 6.25 -6.61
N MET A 526 4.82 6.82 -6.63
CA MET A 526 5.15 7.93 -7.51
C MET A 526 4.84 7.60 -8.99
N SER A 527 4.09 8.49 -9.66
CA SER A 527 3.84 8.38 -11.09
C SER A 527 5.05 8.84 -11.90
N LEU A 528 5.17 8.38 -13.15
CA LEU A 528 6.25 8.80 -14.05
C LEU A 528 6.18 10.28 -14.41
N ALA A 529 4.97 10.87 -14.37
CA ALA A 529 4.77 12.30 -14.59
C ALA A 529 5.39 13.13 -13.45
N VAL A 530 5.07 12.78 -12.20
CA VAL A 530 5.66 13.40 -11.01
C VAL A 530 7.18 13.22 -10.98
N ALA A 531 7.66 12.02 -11.29
CA ALA A 531 9.08 11.71 -11.34
C ALA A 531 9.85 12.62 -12.32
N ARG A 532 9.33 12.79 -13.55
CA ARG A 532 9.92 13.68 -14.56
C ARG A 532 9.95 15.13 -14.11
N VAL A 533 8.83 15.63 -13.58
CA VAL A 533 8.72 17.01 -13.12
C VAL A 533 9.72 17.27 -11.98
N LEU A 534 9.79 16.37 -11.00
CA LEU A 534 10.69 16.50 -9.86
C LEU A 534 12.16 16.58 -10.28
N LEU A 535 12.60 15.69 -11.19
CA LEU A 535 13.97 15.73 -11.73
C LEU A 535 14.24 17.01 -12.52
N THR A 536 13.26 17.50 -13.28
CA THR A 536 13.40 18.75 -14.05
C THR A 536 13.53 19.95 -13.11
N VAL A 537 12.68 20.04 -12.08
CA VAL A 537 12.73 21.12 -11.07
C VAL A 537 14.08 21.17 -10.38
N VAL A 538 14.59 20.03 -9.92
CA VAL A 538 15.91 19.96 -9.28
C VAL A 538 17.04 20.35 -10.25
N ALA A 539 16.95 19.91 -11.52
CA ALA A 539 17.94 20.26 -12.52
C ALA A 539 17.94 21.76 -12.86
N GLU A 540 16.76 22.37 -13.04
CA GLU A 540 16.62 23.80 -13.35
C GLU A 540 17.03 24.66 -12.15
N GLY A 541 16.58 24.34 -10.93
CA GLY A 541 16.95 25.08 -9.72
C GLY A 541 18.45 25.01 -9.42
N ARG A 542 19.08 23.84 -9.67
CA ARG A 542 20.54 23.69 -9.58
C ARG A 542 21.27 24.52 -10.64
N LYS A 543 20.81 24.46 -11.89
CA LYS A 543 21.39 25.24 -13.00
C LYS A 543 21.29 26.74 -12.73
N ALA A 544 20.19 27.17 -12.14
CA ALA A 544 19.97 28.56 -11.78
C ALA A 544 20.77 28.99 -10.53
N GLY A 545 21.06 28.09 -9.60
CA GLY A 545 21.91 28.33 -8.44
C GLY A 545 21.19 28.43 -7.10
N TRP A 546 19.86 28.28 -7.02
CA TRP A 546 19.14 28.31 -5.73
C TRP A 546 18.89 26.94 -5.09
N LEU A 547 19.21 25.82 -5.79
CA LEU A 547 19.16 24.46 -5.24
C LEU A 547 20.55 23.81 -5.30
N GLU A 548 20.96 23.20 -4.21
CA GLU A 548 22.16 22.35 -4.12
C GLU A 548 21.73 20.92 -3.71
N PRO A 549 22.03 19.87 -4.49
CA PRO A 549 21.70 18.51 -4.11
C PRO A 549 22.39 18.07 -2.81
N ALA A 550 21.63 17.51 -1.88
CA ALA A 550 22.10 16.95 -0.61
C ALA A 550 21.58 15.52 -0.44
N GLY A 551 22.24 14.72 0.39
CA GLY A 551 21.78 13.38 0.76
C GLY A 551 20.96 13.38 2.04
N PHE A 552 20.24 12.30 2.28
CA PHE A 552 19.42 12.10 3.49
C PHE A 552 20.23 12.19 4.78
N ALA A 553 21.44 11.61 4.80
CA ALA A 553 22.32 11.71 5.95
C ALA A 553 22.74 13.16 6.27
N ALA A 554 22.81 14.01 5.26
CA ALA A 554 23.11 15.43 5.44
C ALA A 554 21.94 16.17 6.09
N ALA A 555 20.70 15.87 5.65
CA ALA A 555 19.50 16.49 6.20
C ALA A 555 19.22 16.10 7.67
N LEU A 556 19.80 14.99 8.13
CA LEU A 556 19.70 14.56 9.53
C LEU A 556 20.78 15.15 10.45
N ARG A 557 21.73 15.92 9.92
CA ARG A 557 22.80 16.48 10.75
C ARG A 557 22.26 17.61 11.62
N LYS A 558 22.67 17.59 12.92
CA LYS A 558 22.35 18.63 13.90
C LYS A 558 20.84 18.87 14.06
N PRO A 559 20.07 17.84 14.48
CA PRO A 559 18.66 18.05 14.76
C PRO A 559 18.53 19.08 15.89
N THR A 560 17.62 20.05 15.72
CA THR A 560 17.23 21.00 16.75
C THR A 560 16.21 20.36 17.68
N ALA A 561 16.03 20.90 18.88
CA ALA A 561 14.91 20.52 19.73
C ALA A 561 13.60 20.89 19.02
N GLY A 562 12.60 20.02 19.08
CA GLY A 562 11.35 20.24 18.41
C GLY A 562 10.17 19.60 19.11
N ARG A 563 8.99 20.02 18.70
CA ARG A 563 7.70 19.56 19.25
C ARG A 563 6.70 19.27 18.13
N LEU A 564 5.73 18.45 18.43
CA LEU A 564 4.58 18.29 17.56
C LEU A 564 3.74 19.57 17.58
N ARG A 565 3.31 20.04 16.40
CA ARG A 565 2.44 21.22 16.30
C ARG A 565 1.01 20.81 16.70
N GLY A 566 0.53 21.37 17.78
CA GLY A 566 -0.86 21.61 18.25
C GLY A 566 -1.71 20.42 18.47
N PHE A 567 -2.76 20.75 18.66
CA PHE A 567 -3.88 20.49 19.28
C PHE A 567 -4.67 19.36 18.78
N ASP A 568 -4.73 19.09 17.50
CA ASP A 568 -5.66 18.16 16.91
C ASP A 568 -4.97 16.90 16.40
N GLY A 569 -3.72 16.72 16.74
CA GLY A 569 -2.97 15.51 16.43
C GLY A 569 -3.09 15.17 14.94
N TYR A 570 -3.43 13.97 14.69
CA TYR A 570 -3.63 13.38 13.38
C TYR A 570 -4.97 13.81 12.76
N PRO A 571 -5.03 14.36 11.53
CA PRO A 571 -6.25 14.91 10.93
C PRO A 571 -7.38 13.88 10.80
N LEU A 572 -8.60 14.25 11.23
CA LEU A 572 -9.78 13.37 11.16
C LEU A 572 -10.03 12.81 9.75
N ALA A 573 -9.78 13.61 8.71
CA ALA A 573 -9.91 13.14 7.32
C ALA A 573 -9.01 11.95 6.97
N ARG A 574 -7.91 11.75 7.70
CA ARG A 574 -7.01 10.61 7.51
C ARG A 574 -7.52 9.32 8.14
N HIS A 575 -8.36 9.42 9.18
CA HIS A 575 -8.94 8.26 9.85
C HIS A 575 -9.78 7.40 8.91
N ALA A 576 -10.51 8.02 7.98
CA ALA A 576 -11.33 7.29 7.01
C ALA A 576 -10.54 6.33 6.11
N SER A 577 -9.25 6.58 5.91
CA SER A 577 -8.37 5.71 5.11
C SER A 577 -7.57 4.71 5.95
N GLU A 578 -7.64 4.75 7.28
CA GLU A 578 -6.92 3.82 8.15
C GLU A 578 -7.41 2.38 7.99
N LEU A 579 -6.52 1.44 8.31
CA LEU A 579 -6.89 0.04 8.42
C LEU A 579 -7.86 -0.13 9.61
N PRO A 580 -9.06 -0.66 9.41
CA PRO A 580 -10.05 -0.79 10.48
C PRO A 580 -9.52 -1.61 11.67
N PRO A 581 -9.82 -1.24 12.93
CA PRO A 581 -9.39 -1.99 14.12
C PRO A 581 -9.79 -3.47 14.09
N ALA A 582 -10.96 -3.80 13.52
CA ALA A 582 -11.41 -5.17 13.33
C ALA A 582 -10.45 -6.01 12.46
N ARG A 583 -9.84 -5.39 11.42
CA ARG A 583 -8.83 -6.03 10.59
C ARG A 583 -7.54 -6.28 11.36
N LEU A 584 -7.06 -5.30 12.11
CA LEU A 584 -5.88 -5.47 12.96
C LEU A 584 -6.08 -6.59 13.99
N ALA A 585 -7.26 -6.64 14.61
CA ALA A 585 -7.63 -7.74 15.50
C ALA A 585 -7.63 -9.10 14.79
N ALA A 586 -8.05 -9.17 13.51
CA ALA A 586 -7.97 -10.40 12.72
C ALA A 586 -6.51 -10.82 12.48
N VAL A 587 -5.63 -9.89 12.13
CA VAL A 587 -4.19 -10.15 11.96
C VAL A 587 -3.57 -10.66 13.27
N VAL A 588 -3.97 -10.11 14.41
CA VAL A 588 -3.53 -10.59 15.73
C VAL A 588 -4.02 -12.02 16.00
N ARG A 589 -5.27 -12.36 15.65
CA ARG A 589 -5.80 -13.75 15.75
C ARG A 589 -5.00 -14.69 14.84
N ASP A 590 -4.70 -14.30 13.63
CA ASP A 590 -3.93 -15.10 12.67
C ASP A 590 -2.49 -15.32 13.13
N ARG A 591 -1.88 -14.33 13.79
CA ARG A 591 -0.58 -14.51 14.43
C ARG A 591 -0.63 -15.58 15.53
N ARG A 592 -1.72 -15.67 16.31
CA ARG A 592 -1.91 -16.76 17.30
C ARG A 592 -2.04 -18.12 16.62
N ARG A 593 -2.83 -18.21 15.53
CA ARG A 593 -2.98 -19.43 14.71
C ARG A 593 -1.65 -19.89 14.12
N MET A 594 -0.87 -18.96 13.56
CA MET A 594 0.48 -19.25 13.06
C MET A 594 1.38 -19.85 14.15
N ARG A 595 1.35 -19.26 15.36
CA ARG A 595 2.14 -19.78 16.49
C ARG A 595 1.70 -21.19 16.92
N ALA A 596 0.41 -21.44 16.91
CA ALA A 596 -0.12 -22.78 17.20
C ALA A 596 0.33 -23.79 16.13
N LEU A 597 0.17 -23.44 14.83
CA LEU A 597 0.61 -24.29 13.73
C LEU A 597 2.11 -24.59 13.79
N ALA A 598 2.94 -23.60 14.11
CA ALA A 598 4.39 -23.78 14.22
C ALA A 598 4.82 -24.80 15.29
N LYS A 599 3.99 -25.06 16.31
CA LYS A 599 4.29 -26.03 17.37
C LYS A 599 4.15 -27.49 16.93
N VAL A 600 3.37 -27.72 15.88
CA VAL A 600 3.05 -29.09 15.44
C VAL A 600 3.86 -29.52 14.20
N LEU A 601 4.52 -28.61 13.52
CA LEU A 601 5.32 -28.88 12.32
C LEU A 601 6.73 -29.34 12.67
N SER A 602 7.28 -30.26 11.88
CA SER A 602 8.68 -30.72 11.99
C SER A 602 9.66 -29.63 11.55
N ASP A 603 9.33 -28.90 10.47
CA ASP A 603 10.05 -27.71 10.00
C ASP A 603 9.13 -26.48 10.00
N ALA A 604 9.01 -25.91 11.19
CA ALA A 604 8.21 -24.71 11.37
C ALA A 604 8.83 -23.45 10.75
N ARG A 605 10.15 -23.44 10.45
CA ARG A 605 10.88 -22.21 10.11
C ARG A 605 10.41 -21.63 8.78
N ALA A 606 10.34 -22.43 7.72
CA ALA A 606 9.96 -21.98 6.40
C ALA A 606 8.50 -21.50 6.35
N THR A 607 7.56 -22.33 6.82
CA THR A 607 6.13 -21.97 6.88
C THR A 607 5.87 -20.76 7.76
N ALA A 608 6.49 -20.69 8.94
CA ALA A 608 6.35 -19.53 9.81
C ALA A 608 6.99 -18.27 9.21
N ALA A 609 8.03 -18.38 8.38
CA ALA A 609 8.62 -17.22 7.69
C ALA A 609 7.67 -16.65 6.64
N SER A 610 7.07 -17.51 5.79
CA SER A 610 6.09 -17.11 4.78
C SER A 610 4.87 -16.43 5.43
N VAL A 611 4.27 -17.08 6.44
CA VAL A 611 3.10 -16.52 7.14
C VAL A 611 3.45 -15.24 7.90
N ARG A 612 4.62 -15.14 8.55
CA ARG A 612 5.05 -13.88 9.19
C ARG A 612 5.15 -12.74 8.20
N ALA A 613 5.71 -13.00 7.03
CA ALA A 613 5.77 -12.01 5.95
C ALA A 613 4.37 -11.61 5.48
N ALA A 614 3.46 -12.56 5.30
CA ALA A 614 2.08 -12.29 4.92
C ALA A 614 1.32 -11.47 5.98
N LEU A 615 1.53 -11.75 7.27
CA LEU A 615 0.96 -10.96 8.36
C LEU A 615 1.51 -9.52 8.38
N ALA A 616 2.80 -9.33 8.06
CA ALA A 616 3.37 -7.99 7.93
C ALA A 616 2.76 -7.26 6.72
N ARG A 617 2.61 -7.93 5.56
CA ARG A 617 1.92 -7.39 4.38
C ARG A 617 0.48 -7.00 4.65
N SER A 618 -0.23 -7.75 5.53
CA SER A 618 -1.63 -7.45 5.89
C SER A 618 -1.82 -6.07 6.53
N VAL A 619 -0.77 -5.46 7.05
CA VAL A 619 -0.79 -4.16 7.70
C VAL A 619 0.01 -3.09 6.94
N ALA A 620 0.27 -3.29 5.64
CA ALA A 620 1.00 -2.36 4.79
C ALA A 620 0.23 -1.05 4.58
N THR A 621 0.95 0.07 4.53
CA THR A 621 0.39 1.42 4.23
C THR A 621 -0.28 1.47 2.85
N ALA A 622 0.18 0.66 1.90
CA ALA A 622 -0.40 0.59 0.56
C ALA A 622 -1.91 0.26 0.56
N TRP A 623 -2.38 -0.45 1.56
CA TRP A 623 -3.79 -0.82 1.70
C TRP A 623 -4.74 0.34 2.03
N ARG A 624 -4.23 1.52 2.41
CA ARG A 624 -5.07 2.70 2.59
C ARG A 624 -5.81 3.10 1.32
N ALA A 625 -5.20 2.88 0.17
CA ALA A 625 -5.78 3.19 -1.14
C ALA A 625 -6.71 2.08 -1.67
N ASP A 626 -6.62 0.86 -1.11
CA ASP A 626 -7.42 -0.30 -1.55
C ASP A 626 -7.88 -1.13 -0.34
N GLN A 627 -8.97 -0.67 0.29
CA GLN A 627 -9.55 -1.33 1.45
C GLN A 627 -10.15 -2.71 1.12
N SER A 628 -10.63 -2.90 -0.11
CA SER A 628 -11.19 -4.16 -0.60
C SER A 628 -10.10 -5.21 -0.81
N GLY A 629 -9.02 -4.82 -1.46
CA GLY A 629 -7.83 -5.66 -1.64
C GLY A 629 -7.19 -6.05 -0.32
N ALA A 630 -7.13 -5.12 0.65
CA ALA A 630 -6.67 -5.41 2.00
C ALA A 630 -7.54 -6.44 2.73
N ALA A 631 -8.87 -6.34 2.58
CA ALA A 631 -9.79 -7.31 3.18
C ALA A 631 -9.61 -8.70 2.55
N SER A 632 -9.56 -8.77 1.22
CA SER A 632 -9.31 -10.00 0.47
C SER A 632 -7.98 -10.65 0.86
N TYR A 633 -6.91 -9.86 0.96
CA TYR A 633 -5.58 -10.33 1.35
C TYR A 633 -5.60 -10.96 2.76
N GLN A 634 -6.11 -10.23 3.75
CA GLN A 634 -6.18 -10.71 5.13
C GLN A 634 -7.08 -11.95 5.27
N GLN A 635 -8.20 -12.00 4.53
CA GLN A 635 -9.07 -13.19 4.49
C GLN A 635 -8.35 -14.40 3.89
N GLY A 636 -7.53 -14.22 2.84
CA GLY A 636 -6.67 -15.26 2.27
C GLY A 636 -5.73 -15.85 3.32
N VAL A 637 -5.03 -15.00 4.07
CA VAL A 637 -4.16 -15.44 5.19
C VAL A 637 -4.94 -16.22 6.24
N SER A 638 -6.12 -15.73 6.66
CA SER A 638 -6.98 -16.40 7.63
C SER A 638 -7.46 -17.76 7.14
N ARG A 639 -7.89 -17.87 5.88
CA ARG A 639 -8.34 -19.13 5.26
C ARG A 639 -7.21 -20.13 5.20
N TYR A 640 -6.05 -19.74 4.73
CA TYR A 640 -4.86 -20.58 4.68
C TYR A 640 -4.52 -21.17 6.05
N LEU A 641 -4.46 -20.35 7.10
CA LEU A 641 -4.15 -20.80 8.45
C LEU A 641 -5.24 -21.71 9.02
N THR A 642 -6.51 -21.38 8.78
CA THR A 642 -7.64 -22.20 9.26
C THR A 642 -7.66 -23.56 8.56
N ALA A 643 -7.47 -23.60 7.25
CA ALA A 643 -7.40 -24.83 6.47
C ALA A 643 -6.20 -25.69 6.91
N SER A 644 -5.02 -25.07 7.11
CA SER A 644 -3.83 -25.77 7.60
C SER A 644 -4.04 -26.39 8.98
N ILE A 645 -4.71 -25.70 9.90
CA ILE A 645 -5.03 -26.24 11.22
C ILE A 645 -6.05 -27.39 11.12
N ALA A 646 -7.07 -27.22 10.29
CA ALA A 646 -8.13 -28.21 10.10
C ALA A 646 -7.67 -29.49 9.34
N SER A 647 -6.55 -29.39 8.58
CA SER A 647 -6.00 -30.53 7.84
C SER A 647 -5.35 -31.59 8.74
N VAL A 648 -5.08 -31.27 10.02
CA VAL A 648 -4.63 -32.26 11.03
C VAL A 648 -5.80 -32.63 11.92
N ARG A 649 -6.35 -33.80 11.70
CA ARG A 649 -7.60 -34.23 12.34
C ARG A 649 -7.61 -35.73 12.68
N LEU A 650 -8.52 -36.10 13.56
CA LEU A 650 -8.85 -37.50 13.81
C LEU A 650 -9.83 -37.99 12.74
N VAL A 651 -9.57 -39.16 12.17
CA VAL A 651 -10.51 -39.80 11.24
C VAL A 651 -11.71 -40.32 12.03
N PRO A 652 -12.95 -39.91 11.70
CA PRO A 652 -14.15 -40.28 12.44
C PRO A 652 -14.32 -41.79 12.57
N LYS A 653 -14.78 -42.23 13.74
CA LYS A 653 -15.10 -43.62 14.08
C LYS A 653 -16.35 -43.63 14.93
N SER A 654 -17.26 -44.59 14.69
CA SER A 654 -18.52 -44.67 15.41
C SER A 654 -18.48 -45.69 16.55
N MET A 655 -17.97 -46.90 16.29
CA MET A 655 -17.99 -48.00 17.24
C MET A 655 -16.74 -48.89 17.10
N VAL A 656 -16.30 -49.45 18.20
CA VAL A 656 -15.25 -50.48 18.27
C VAL A 656 -15.69 -51.57 19.23
N VAL A 657 -15.56 -52.81 18.83
CA VAL A 657 -15.80 -53.98 19.73
C VAL A 657 -14.50 -54.31 20.44
N VAL A 658 -14.56 -54.41 21.76
CA VAL A 658 -13.47 -54.83 22.63
C VAL A 658 -13.79 -56.23 23.13
N ALA A 659 -13.10 -57.24 22.61
CA ALA A 659 -13.28 -58.64 23.01
C ALA A 659 -12.26 -59.02 24.09
N GLY A 660 -12.73 -59.47 25.24
CA GLY A 660 -11.89 -59.92 26.38
C GLY A 660 -11.39 -58.80 27.29
N GLY A 661 -10.51 -59.09 28.21
CA GLY A 661 -10.05 -58.22 29.30
C GLY A 661 -9.02 -57.14 28.83
N SER A 662 -8.48 -57.23 27.61
CA SER A 662 -7.59 -56.19 27.01
C SER A 662 -7.67 -56.21 25.50
N ALA A 663 -7.58 -55.04 24.90
CA ALA A 663 -7.59 -54.86 23.44
C ALA A 663 -6.73 -53.68 23.01
N THR A 664 -6.51 -53.59 21.71
CA THR A 664 -5.85 -52.46 21.09
C THR A 664 -6.83 -51.76 20.16
N ILE A 665 -7.11 -50.49 20.45
CA ILE A 665 -7.99 -49.67 19.64
C ILE A 665 -7.14 -48.82 18.67
N PRO A 666 -7.31 -48.97 17.33
CA PRO A 666 -6.64 -48.12 16.38
C PRO A 666 -7.37 -46.78 16.27
N VAL A 667 -6.65 -45.68 16.39
CA VAL A 667 -7.13 -44.32 16.12
C VAL A 667 -6.25 -43.71 15.04
N THR A 668 -6.87 -43.26 13.96
CA THR A 668 -6.14 -42.75 12.82
C THR A 668 -6.12 -41.21 12.87
N VAL A 669 -4.91 -40.66 12.79
CA VAL A 669 -4.65 -39.23 12.65
C VAL A 669 -4.36 -38.96 11.18
N ASP A 670 -5.14 -38.09 10.59
CA ASP A 670 -4.95 -37.63 9.22
C ASP A 670 -4.04 -36.38 9.23
N ASN A 671 -2.93 -36.45 8.51
CA ASN A 671 -2.04 -35.31 8.29
C ASN A 671 -2.19 -34.80 6.84
N GLY A 672 -3.13 -33.92 6.61
CA GLY A 672 -3.31 -33.26 5.32
C GLY A 672 -2.33 -32.10 5.06
N LEU A 673 -1.37 -31.86 5.98
CA LEU A 673 -0.33 -30.84 5.75
C LEU A 673 0.70 -31.30 4.73
N GLN A 674 1.27 -30.37 4.01
CA GLN A 674 2.40 -30.61 3.10
C GLN A 674 3.76 -30.73 3.82
N GLN A 675 3.73 -31.05 5.11
CA GLN A 675 4.90 -31.23 5.97
C GLN A 675 4.66 -32.33 6.97
N ASP A 676 5.74 -32.85 7.53
CA ASP A 676 5.66 -33.85 8.59
C ASP A 676 5.11 -33.24 9.89
N LEU A 677 4.31 -34.00 10.57
CA LEU A 677 3.70 -33.70 11.87
C LEU A 677 4.50 -34.38 12.98
N THR A 678 4.99 -33.61 13.96
CA THR A 678 5.81 -34.16 15.05
C THR A 678 5.43 -33.64 16.43
N GLY A 679 4.81 -32.49 16.51
CA GLY A 679 4.53 -31.74 17.75
C GLY A 679 3.16 -32.05 18.37
N VAL A 680 2.54 -33.20 18.10
CA VAL A 680 1.25 -33.58 18.66
C VAL A 680 1.30 -34.92 19.38
N GLU A 681 0.44 -35.08 20.37
CA GLU A 681 0.16 -36.34 21.07
C GLU A 681 -1.33 -36.62 21.09
N LEU A 682 -1.67 -37.89 21.04
CA LEU A 682 -3.04 -38.38 21.17
C LEU A 682 -3.31 -38.78 22.63
N ARG A 683 -4.38 -38.22 23.20
CA ARG A 683 -4.91 -38.66 24.50
C ARG A 683 -6.31 -39.21 24.30
N VAL A 684 -6.61 -40.31 25.03
CA VAL A 684 -7.94 -40.93 25.02
C VAL A 684 -8.45 -41.01 26.43
N LEU A 685 -9.65 -40.50 26.63
CA LEU A 685 -10.37 -40.45 27.89
C LEU A 685 -11.58 -41.39 27.79
N SER A 686 -11.79 -42.18 28.85
CA SER A 686 -12.97 -43.02 29.01
C SER A 686 -14.01 -42.28 29.85
N SER A 687 -15.30 -42.37 29.45
CA SER A 687 -16.41 -41.88 30.28
C SER A 687 -16.67 -42.75 31.51
N ARG A 688 -16.14 -43.99 31.51
CA ARG A 688 -16.26 -44.95 32.61
C ARG A 688 -14.95 -45.72 32.76
N PRO A 689 -13.91 -45.11 33.37
CA PRO A 689 -12.60 -45.74 33.52
C PRO A 689 -12.62 -47.01 34.35
N GLU A 690 -13.60 -47.16 35.22
CA GLU A 690 -13.86 -48.38 36.01
C GLU A 690 -14.33 -49.60 35.15
N ARG A 691 -14.87 -49.33 33.95
CA ARG A 691 -15.27 -50.39 32.99
C ARG A 691 -14.26 -50.61 31.90
N LEU A 692 -13.74 -49.52 31.35
CA LEU A 692 -12.75 -49.54 30.28
C LEU A 692 -11.77 -48.41 30.48
N ASN A 693 -10.49 -48.70 30.65
CA ASN A 693 -9.47 -47.69 30.84
C ASN A 693 -8.40 -47.77 29.75
N ALA A 694 -7.99 -46.60 29.25
CA ALA A 694 -6.83 -46.50 28.38
C ALA A 694 -5.54 -46.55 29.21
N ARG A 695 -4.66 -47.51 28.92
CA ARG A 695 -3.38 -47.65 29.63
C ARG A 695 -2.38 -46.55 29.24
N ASP A 696 -2.43 -46.14 27.99
CA ASP A 696 -1.53 -45.14 27.45
C ASP A 696 -2.19 -43.76 27.62
N ARG A 697 -1.66 -42.93 28.53
CA ARG A 697 -2.22 -41.59 28.85
C ARG A 697 -1.99 -40.56 27.76
N ALA A 698 -0.81 -40.60 27.12
CA ALA A 698 -0.43 -39.70 26.04
C ALA A 698 0.50 -40.42 25.06
N MET A 699 0.19 -40.37 23.78
CA MET A 699 0.96 -41.05 22.74
C MET A 699 1.42 -40.05 21.70
N PRO A 700 2.74 -39.88 21.54
CA PRO A 700 3.26 -38.97 20.52
C PRO A 700 2.86 -39.45 19.12
N VAL A 701 2.40 -38.52 18.29
CA VAL A 701 1.99 -38.81 16.92
C VAL A 701 3.03 -38.22 15.99
N ARG A 702 3.59 -39.07 15.13
CA ARG A 702 4.46 -38.63 14.01
C ARG A 702 3.82 -39.11 12.71
N ALA A 703 3.47 -38.19 11.84
CA ALA A 703 2.88 -38.54 10.56
C ALA A 703 3.62 -37.78 9.45
N SER A 704 4.02 -38.49 8.41
CA SER A 704 4.65 -37.90 7.23
C SER A 704 3.67 -36.99 6.49
N ARG A 705 4.20 -36.09 5.65
CA ARG A 705 3.41 -35.16 4.83
C ARG A 705 2.33 -35.87 4.02
N ALA A 706 1.12 -35.41 4.07
CA ALA A 706 -0.04 -35.94 3.33
C ALA A 706 -0.31 -37.44 3.57
N VAL A 707 0.07 -37.98 4.76
CA VAL A 707 -0.11 -39.38 5.11
C VAL A 707 -0.85 -39.50 6.44
N SER A 708 -1.86 -40.37 6.47
CA SER A 708 -2.57 -40.74 7.70
C SER A 708 -1.75 -41.72 8.54
N ARG A 709 -1.72 -41.51 9.84
CA ARG A 709 -1.02 -42.37 10.80
C ARG A 709 -1.99 -43.00 11.78
N THR A 710 -2.00 -44.32 11.86
CA THR A 710 -2.78 -45.08 12.89
C THR A 710 -1.96 -45.28 14.16
N VAL A 711 -2.47 -44.75 15.25
CA VAL A 711 -1.95 -44.93 16.61
C VAL A 711 -2.75 -46.02 17.29
N ARG A 712 -2.07 -46.99 17.87
CA ARG A 712 -2.69 -48.13 18.55
C ARG A 712 -2.72 -47.87 20.04
N ILE A 713 -3.93 -47.82 20.64
CA ILE A 713 -4.17 -47.49 22.02
C ILE A 713 -4.48 -48.80 22.77
N ARG A 714 -3.70 -49.11 23.77
CA ARG A 714 -3.97 -50.28 24.64
C ARG A 714 -5.04 -49.89 25.64
N VAL A 715 -6.11 -50.69 25.71
CA VAL A 715 -7.18 -50.52 26.67
C VAL A 715 -7.32 -51.76 27.52
N LYS A 716 -7.70 -51.59 28.78
CA LYS A 716 -8.03 -52.69 29.72
C LYS A 716 -9.50 -52.58 30.08
N ALA A 717 -10.23 -53.67 29.83
CA ALA A 717 -11.63 -53.80 30.17
C ALA A 717 -11.78 -54.52 31.51
N TYR A 718 -12.67 -54.01 32.32
CA TYR A 718 -12.97 -54.60 33.67
C TYR A 718 -14.42 -55.02 33.77
N ALA A 719 -15.33 -54.55 32.92
CA ALA A 719 -16.74 -54.92 32.88
C ALA A 719 -17.31 -54.80 31.45
N ASN A 720 -18.29 -55.67 31.14
CA ASN A 720 -18.99 -55.67 29.86
C ASN A 720 -19.92 -54.47 29.68
N GLY A 721 -20.19 -54.11 28.40
CA GLY A 721 -21.15 -53.11 27.99
C GLY A 721 -20.52 -51.91 27.26
N PRO A 722 -21.32 -51.01 26.75
CA PRO A 722 -20.87 -49.86 25.98
C PRO A 722 -20.21 -48.80 26.88
N VAL A 723 -19.06 -48.32 26.44
CA VAL A 723 -18.31 -47.21 27.06
C VAL A 723 -17.97 -46.18 26.01
N ARG A 724 -18.28 -44.91 26.27
CA ARG A 724 -17.91 -43.81 25.39
C ARG A 724 -16.45 -43.44 25.63
N LEU A 725 -15.69 -43.39 24.55
CA LEU A 725 -14.30 -42.92 24.53
C LEU A 725 -14.23 -41.60 23.80
N THR A 726 -13.42 -40.67 24.30
CA THR A 726 -13.11 -39.41 23.67
C THR A 726 -11.63 -39.37 23.35
N ALA A 727 -11.30 -39.33 22.06
CA ALA A 727 -9.94 -39.14 21.56
C ALA A 727 -9.74 -37.67 21.21
N GLN A 728 -8.66 -37.07 21.66
CA GLN A 728 -8.30 -35.68 21.41
C GLN A 728 -6.80 -35.56 21.16
N LEU A 729 -6.43 -34.77 20.14
CA LEU A 729 -5.04 -34.39 19.92
C LEU A 729 -4.68 -33.22 20.83
N TYR A 730 -3.44 -33.20 21.29
CA TYR A 730 -2.86 -32.12 22.07
C TYR A 730 -1.49 -31.75 21.51
N THR A 731 -1.10 -30.49 21.64
CA THR A 731 0.25 -30.05 21.33
C THR A 731 1.22 -30.53 22.40
N THR A 732 2.37 -31.06 22.00
CA THR A 732 3.39 -31.54 22.96
C THR A 732 4.10 -30.40 23.69
N ALA A 733 4.13 -29.20 23.08
CA ALA A 733 4.87 -28.03 23.59
C ALA A 733 4.20 -27.38 24.82
N ASP A 734 2.87 -27.34 24.88
CA ASP A 734 2.11 -26.62 25.91
C ASP A 734 0.83 -27.36 26.36
N GLY A 735 0.62 -28.57 25.85
CA GLY A 735 -0.52 -29.41 26.27
C GLY A 735 -1.89 -28.85 25.89
N LEU A 736 -1.98 -27.94 24.90
CA LEU A 736 -3.25 -27.39 24.47
C LEU A 736 -3.97 -28.31 23.48
N PRO A 737 -5.31 -28.39 23.52
CA PRO A 737 -6.07 -29.26 22.62
C PRO A 737 -5.91 -28.74 21.15
N TRP A 738 -5.79 -29.73 20.23
CA TRP A 738 -5.68 -29.48 18.79
C TRP A 738 -6.86 -30.13 18.05
N GLY A 739 -7.57 -29.32 17.26
CA GLY A 739 -8.74 -29.76 16.50
C GLY A 739 -9.93 -30.16 17.37
N ALA A 740 -10.95 -30.73 16.75
CA ALA A 740 -12.14 -31.24 17.45
C ALA A 740 -11.88 -32.62 18.10
N PRO A 741 -12.44 -32.88 19.29
CA PRO A 741 -12.43 -34.23 19.87
C PRO A 741 -13.26 -35.16 19.01
N MET A 742 -12.83 -36.41 18.95
CA MET A 742 -13.59 -37.54 18.36
C MET A 742 -14.15 -38.44 19.46
N THR A 743 -15.46 -38.55 19.51
CA THR A 743 -16.14 -39.49 20.42
C THR A 743 -16.60 -40.75 19.69
N PHE A 744 -16.39 -41.90 20.26
CA PHE A 744 -16.85 -43.18 19.74
C PHE A 744 -17.20 -44.13 20.87
N THR A 745 -17.99 -45.14 20.56
CA THR A 745 -18.39 -46.16 21.54
C THR A 745 -17.51 -47.39 21.44
N ALA A 746 -16.94 -47.82 22.56
CA ALA A 746 -16.30 -49.10 22.70
C ALA A 746 -17.28 -50.08 23.38
N ASP A 747 -17.71 -51.11 22.68
CA ASP A 747 -18.59 -52.15 23.21
C ASP A 747 -17.74 -53.31 23.72
N VAL A 748 -17.68 -53.45 25.05
CA VAL A 748 -16.90 -54.48 25.72
C VAL A 748 -17.76 -55.75 25.83
N ARG A 749 -17.26 -56.86 25.25
CA ARG A 749 -17.89 -58.17 25.30
C ARG A 749 -16.92 -59.24 25.87
N SER A 750 -17.38 -60.02 26.80
CA SER A 750 -16.64 -61.22 27.20
C SER A 750 -16.56 -62.17 26.00
N ALA A 751 -15.35 -62.51 25.59
CA ALA A 751 -15.19 -63.48 24.51
C ALA A 751 -15.58 -64.83 24.96
N PRO A 752 -16.58 -65.47 24.37
CA PRO A 752 -16.68 -66.97 24.50
C PRO A 752 -15.44 -67.51 23.75
N SER A 753 -14.67 -68.31 24.49
CA SER A 753 -13.49 -68.98 23.99
C SER A 753 -13.86 -69.81 22.74
N GLY A 754 -13.67 -69.28 21.54
CA GLY A 754 -13.84 -70.04 20.32
C GLY A 754 -14.28 -69.28 19.07
N ALA A 755 -14.88 -68.07 19.16
CA ALA A 755 -15.50 -67.44 18.01
C ALA A 755 -14.75 -66.20 17.47
N VAL A 756 -13.66 -65.75 18.10
CA VAL A 756 -13.04 -64.42 17.81
C VAL A 756 -12.04 -64.42 16.67
N ILE A 757 -11.60 -65.61 16.19
CA ILE A 757 -10.56 -65.68 15.16
C ILE A 757 -11.08 -65.36 13.75
N PHE A 758 -12.40 -65.50 13.49
CA PHE A 758 -12.96 -65.34 12.14
C PHE A 758 -13.36 -63.92 11.74
N VAL A 759 -13.64 -63.00 12.68
CA VAL A 759 -14.09 -61.62 12.33
C VAL A 759 -12.93 -60.64 12.09
N LEU A 760 -11.77 -60.85 12.72
CA LEU A 760 -10.60 -60.00 12.54
C LEU A 760 -9.81 -60.31 11.25
N GLY A 761 -9.90 -61.53 10.75
CA GLY A 761 -9.30 -61.96 9.48
C GLY A 761 -9.99 -61.36 8.26
N GLY A 762 -11.33 -61.22 8.30
CA GLY A 762 -12.13 -60.72 7.20
C GLY A 762 -11.96 -59.22 6.96
N THR A 763 -11.87 -58.42 8.01
CA THR A 763 -11.67 -56.97 7.91
C THR A 763 -10.26 -56.59 7.50
N ALA A 764 -9.24 -57.38 7.88
CA ALA A 764 -7.87 -57.17 7.43
C ALA A 764 -7.70 -57.46 5.94
N LEU A 765 -8.40 -58.47 5.39
CA LEU A 765 -8.40 -58.83 3.97
C LEU A 765 -9.12 -57.79 3.11
N ILE A 766 -10.21 -57.20 3.60
CA ILE A 766 -10.92 -56.11 2.87
C ILE A 766 -10.10 -54.84 2.81
N VAL A 767 -9.37 -54.50 3.87
CA VAL A 767 -8.48 -53.31 3.89
C VAL A 767 -7.25 -53.52 3.00
N LEU A 768 -6.70 -54.74 2.95
CA LEU A 768 -5.61 -55.06 2.03
C LEU A 768 -6.05 -55.07 0.57
N ALA A 769 -7.26 -55.61 0.27
CA ALA A 769 -7.81 -55.60 -1.09
C ALA A 769 -8.13 -54.17 -1.59
N ALA A 770 -8.50 -53.23 -0.70
CA ALA A 770 -8.71 -51.84 -1.05
C ALA A 770 -7.37 -51.07 -1.28
N ALA A 771 -6.28 -51.49 -0.60
CA ALA A 771 -4.96 -50.89 -0.75
C ALA A 771 -4.22 -51.30 -2.03
N PHE A 772 -4.60 -52.46 -2.61
CA PHE A 772 -3.97 -53.03 -3.81
C PHE A 772 -4.77 -52.81 -5.12
N ARG A 773 -5.76 -51.95 -5.14
CA ARG A 773 -6.36 -51.55 -6.45
C ARG A 773 -5.38 -50.79 -7.26
N PRO A 774 -4.91 -51.31 -8.42
CA PRO A 774 -4.01 -50.57 -9.31
C PRO A 774 -4.76 -49.34 -9.85
N ARG A 775 -4.22 -48.18 -9.60
CA ARG A 775 -4.66 -46.93 -10.27
C ARG A 775 -4.45 -47.12 -11.75
N ARG A 776 -5.49 -47.46 -12.50
CA ARG A 776 -5.48 -47.34 -13.94
C ARG A 776 -5.24 -45.87 -14.28
N ALA A 777 -4.04 -45.59 -14.80
CA ALA A 777 -3.70 -44.34 -15.41
C ALA A 777 -4.68 -44.10 -16.55
N ARG A 778 -5.56 -43.12 -16.45
CA ARG A 778 -6.20 -42.53 -17.60
C ARG A 778 -5.19 -41.62 -18.27
N ARG A 779 -4.56 -42.14 -19.33
CA ARG A 779 -4.03 -41.31 -20.41
C ARG A 779 -5.24 -40.77 -21.18
N ARG A 780 -5.42 -39.50 -21.16
CA ARG A 780 -5.75 -38.64 -22.30
C ARG A 780 -5.59 -37.21 -21.86
#